data_8e435ce29ece9bbfc58a76831afbfd1c
#
_entry.id   8e435ce29ece9bbfc58a76831afbfd1c
#
_cell.length_a   1.000
_cell.length_b   1.000
_cell.length_c   1.000
_cell.angle_alpha   90.00
_cell.angle_beta   90.00
_cell.angle_gamma   90.00
#
_symmetry.space_group_name_H-M   'P 1'
#
loop_
_entity.id
_entity.type
_entity.pdbx_description
1 polymer ?
#
loop_
_entity_poly.entity_id
_entity_poly.type
_entity_poly.pdbx_seq_one_letter_code
_entity_poly.pdbx_strand_id
1 'polypeptide(L)'
;MVIRKYKDNVDKSLALICALLLFGCNSPVETADSHLQKGKDFIEKGELDKAFLELKSANQSDDKRGETYYYMALLDEKANNYKAMKQNLIRALELDESLVDAKIKLGKLHVLFGDLEKALEQAKAVMAKDSDNLEARIIEASVYVKQEKADQAEKIVQQLLKNNQDNVDVLSLAAALAYKANRTAEALNLIEKGLSKDGKNIALRLFRVKINAANSDVDKVIEDYKSLVGLYPDNNNFKLSLASIYSMTDKLDSAESLLRDVIDKEGYKPDSEITLLEFLNAKAKDRVPVEYESMVNRHQRQTAPIVELSKWMMANGFIDAAKNGLEKVVAFEGNSDLGLTAQVLIAETSMLAKQYDGTKGIVDQMLASNPEFVPAKLLRARLLLVENNPDEAVTLLNKLVWDKANLDEVYALLGQAYQVKKDRKTADKYFKQALEVNPVNLVAFTNTFSSYILAGQRDIARQVLDKALKLKPNQINFLISQAELDIIEKRWDQAQDVVHKIALFSKEKAVPIYLQANVLQGRGKYTDAIGLYEKILQEFPGHINSLINLARSYDASGQKEKAVFYLEKHHEKYPDSSAIVGVLTDVYLGNKDYKKAQKLLTGQIDRFPKSVSSYLALAKVQVLSGENGESVRQTYLKGLQVNPDDLQLALALAGFYEQANEKLNAKKIYEELLDRHPDVDVAINNLSSLLLESDNQDDLGKGMTLAERIKDSDNPYFQDTYAWALVRSGKVAEGLKLLEELVIKEPKLPEVRYHLGIAHFHSGNKATAVSELKQAIALSDRQKKGFSGQDLAKKMLIEIEHSVTK
;
A
#
# COMPACT_ATOMS: atom_id res chain seq x y z
N MET A 1 -5.09 75.23 32.40
CA MET A 1 -6.00 74.76 33.50
C MET A 1 -6.29 73.22 33.37
N VAL A 2 -5.87 72.54 32.34
CA VAL A 2 -6.10 71.08 32.10
C VAL A 2 -4.93 70.22 32.66
N ILE A 3 -3.71 70.75 32.75
CA ILE A 3 -2.51 70.00 33.20
C ILE A 3 -2.39 69.87 34.74
N ARG A 4 -3.12 70.70 35.51
CA ARG A 4 -3.10 70.64 36.99
C ARG A 4 -4.10 69.58 37.55
N LYS A 5 -5.13 69.24 36.81
CA LYS A 5 -6.15 68.22 37.23
C LYS A 5 -5.67 66.76 36.98
N TYR A 6 -4.68 66.60 36.12
CA TYR A 6 -4.11 65.27 35.84
C TYR A 6 -3.03 64.87 36.88
N LYS A 7 -2.32 65.79 37.48
CA LYS A 7 -1.29 65.50 38.48
C LYS A 7 -1.87 65.10 39.85
N ASP A 8 -2.99 65.71 40.26
CA ASP A 8 -3.67 65.39 41.53
C ASP A 8 -4.42 64.04 41.49
N ASN A 9 -4.80 63.54 40.31
CA ASN A 9 -5.41 62.20 40.17
C ASN A 9 -4.34 61.08 40.07
N VAL A 10 -3.16 61.33 39.55
CA VAL A 10 -2.08 60.39 39.52
C VAL A 10 -1.47 60.17 40.91
N ASP A 11 -1.32 61.18 41.68
CA ASP A 11 -0.81 61.07 43.06
C ASP A 11 -1.81 60.41 44.03
N LYS A 12 -3.13 60.58 43.83
CA LYS A 12 -4.15 59.83 44.57
C LYS A 12 -4.28 58.38 44.15
N SER A 13 -4.10 58.08 42.87
CA SER A 13 -4.06 56.69 42.35
C SER A 13 -2.79 55.96 42.79
N LEU A 14 -1.63 56.65 42.85
CA LEU A 14 -0.38 56.05 43.36
C LEU A 14 -0.45 55.80 44.87
N ALA A 15 -1.06 56.75 45.66
CA ALA A 15 -1.25 56.53 47.09
C ALA A 15 -2.28 55.43 47.41
N LEU A 16 -3.29 55.23 46.56
CA LEU A 16 -4.26 54.13 46.69
C LEU A 16 -3.66 52.77 46.26
N ILE A 17 -2.78 52.79 45.28
CA ILE A 17 -2.02 51.59 44.86
C ILE A 17 -0.93 51.24 45.91
N CYS A 18 -0.27 52.22 46.52
CA CYS A 18 0.66 51.98 47.62
C CYS A 18 -0.05 51.56 48.92
N ALA A 19 -1.30 52.04 49.18
CA ALA A 19 -2.07 51.62 50.34
C ALA A 19 -2.69 50.21 50.15
N LEU A 20 -2.97 49.78 48.92
CA LEU A 20 -3.42 48.41 48.59
C LEU A 20 -2.22 47.40 48.56
N LEU A 21 -0.99 47.87 48.51
CA LEU A 21 0.21 47.04 48.58
C LEU A 21 0.71 46.84 50.03
N LEU A 22 0.10 47.46 51.03
CA LEU A 22 0.48 47.36 52.44
C LEU A 22 -0.48 46.55 53.33
N PHE A 23 -1.58 46.03 52.77
CA PHE A 23 -2.45 45.08 53.47
C PHE A 23 -2.55 43.76 52.71
N GLY A 24 -1.59 42.85 52.98
CA GLY A 24 -1.63 41.49 52.48
C GLY A 24 -0.29 40.91 52.03
N CYS A 25 0.81 41.16 52.73
CA CYS A 25 2.02 40.31 52.60
C CYS A 25 1.75 39.01 53.40
N ASN A 26 0.88 38.16 52.90
CA ASN A 26 1.06 36.75 53.19
C ASN A 26 2.43 36.29 52.57
N SER A 27 3.17 35.50 53.29
CA SER A 27 4.38 34.94 52.73
C SER A 27 4.03 34.17 51.41
N PRO A 28 4.93 34.06 50.43
CA PRO A 28 4.65 33.28 49.23
C PRO A 28 4.14 31.90 49.57
N VAL A 29 4.57 31.32 50.67
CA VAL A 29 4.12 29.99 51.18
C VAL A 29 2.69 30.04 51.64
N GLU A 30 2.26 31.03 52.44
CA GLU A 30 0.88 31.20 52.90
C GLU A 30 -0.10 31.45 51.73
N THR A 31 0.36 32.14 50.69
CA THR A 31 -0.36 32.35 49.43
C THR A 31 -0.52 31.04 48.67
N ALA A 32 0.58 30.27 48.55
CA ALA A 32 0.56 28.94 47.91
C ALA A 32 -0.36 27.97 48.63
N ASP A 33 -0.34 27.94 49.99
CA ASP A 33 -1.27 27.13 50.82
C ASP A 33 -2.73 27.45 50.56
N SER A 34 -3.05 28.73 50.50
CA SER A 34 -4.44 29.17 50.26
C SER A 34 -4.94 28.73 48.87
N HIS A 35 -4.11 28.88 47.84
CA HIS A 35 -4.44 28.46 46.48
C HIS A 35 -4.50 26.92 46.35
N LEU A 36 -3.56 26.21 46.99
CA LEU A 36 -3.58 24.74 47.00
C LEU A 36 -4.89 24.23 47.67
N GLN A 37 -5.26 24.78 48.82
CA GLN A 37 -6.50 24.36 49.50
C GLN A 37 -7.75 24.61 48.64
N LYS A 38 -7.85 25.79 48.02
CA LYS A 38 -8.93 26.07 47.08
C LYS A 38 -8.96 25.11 45.89
N GLY A 39 -7.77 24.79 45.34
CA GLY A 39 -7.61 23.79 44.30
C GLY A 39 -8.16 22.42 44.69
N LYS A 40 -7.84 21.93 45.91
CA LYS A 40 -8.37 20.71 46.50
C LYS A 40 -9.89 20.75 46.59
N ASP A 41 -10.43 21.80 47.14
CA ASP A 41 -11.89 21.98 47.31
C ASP A 41 -12.63 21.99 45.96
N PHE A 42 -12.05 22.59 44.91
CA PHE A 42 -12.61 22.56 43.55
C PHE A 42 -12.52 21.20 42.88
N ILE A 43 -11.45 20.41 43.13
CA ILE A 43 -11.37 19.02 42.66
C ILE A 43 -12.50 18.17 43.27
N GLU A 44 -12.74 18.33 44.58
CA GLU A 44 -13.82 17.61 45.29
C GLU A 44 -15.20 17.98 44.75
N LYS A 45 -15.41 19.26 44.40
CA LYS A 45 -16.67 19.76 43.81
C LYS A 45 -16.82 19.43 42.34
N GLY A 46 -15.77 18.87 41.68
CA GLY A 46 -15.78 18.59 40.25
C GLY A 46 -15.63 19.83 39.34
N GLU A 47 -15.27 20.99 39.92
CA GLU A 47 -15.08 22.25 39.20
C GLU A 47 -13.64 22.33 38.63
N LEU A 48 -13.36 21.52 37.62
CA LEU A 48 -11.98 21.24 37.16
C LEU A 48 -11.24 22.46 36.62
N ASP A 49 -11.94 23.36 35.90
CA ASP A 49 -11.33 24.60 35.37
C ASP A 49 -10.89 25.55 36.51
N LYS A 50 -11.68 25.66 37.55
CA LYS A 50 -11.33 26.48 38.72
C LYS A 50 -10.20 25.83 39.51
N ALA A 51 -10.25 24.51 39.68
CA ALA A 51 -9.15 23.75 40.28
C ALA A 51 -7.83 23.99 39.57
N PHE A 52 -7.84 23.96 38.23
CA PHE A 52 -6.65 24.22 37.41
C PHE A 52 -6.06 25.60 37.66
N LEU A 53 -6.89 26.63 37.67
CA LEU A 53 -6.45 28.01 37.91
C LEU A 53 -5.83 28.18 39.30
N GLU A 54 -6.46 27.62 40.33
CA GLU A 54 -5.96 27.70 41.71
C GLU A 54 -4.66 26.90 41.89
N LEU A 55 -4.59 25.69 41.36
CA LEU A 55 -3.35 24.88 41.44
C LEU A 55 -2.22 25.51 40.65
N LYS A 56 -2.48 26.13 39.51
CA LYS A 56 -1.50 26.89 38.75
C LYS A 56 -1.00 28.10 39.55
N SER A 57 -1.88 28.81 40.25
CA SER A 57 -1.49 29.94 41.12
C SER A 57 -0.67 29.47 42.33
N ALA A 58 -1.05 28.30 42.91
CA ALA A 58 -0.25 27.69 43.99
C ALA A 58 1.17 27.38 43.50
N ASN A 59 1.31 26.80 42.31
CA ASN A 59 2.59 26.46 41.71
C ASN A 59 3.43 27.71 41.34
N GLN A 60 2.81 28.76 40.89
CA GLN A 60 3.47 30.06 40.66
C GLN A 60 4.01 30.72 41.94
N SER A 61 3.32 30.50 43.07
CA SER A 61 3.71 31.05 44.37
C SER A 61 4.78 30.20 45.03
N ASP A 62 4.76 28.88 44.85
CA ASP A 62 5.79 27.95 45.35
C ASP A 62 5.90 26.75 44.39
N ASP A 63 6.92 26.77 43.54
CA ASP A 63 7.21 25.75 42.53
C ASP A 63 7.97 24.52 43.05
N LYS A 64 8.34 24.52 44.34
CA LYS A 64 9.09 23.45 45.02
C LYS A 64 8.24 22.55 45.88
N ARG A 65 6.93 22.72 45.84
CA ARG A 65 6.01 21.96 46.68
C ARG A 65 5.50 20.71 45.93
N GLY A 66 5.94 19.56 46.35
CA GLY A 66 5.54 18.24 45.76
C GLY A 66 4.04 18.00 45.81
N GLU A 67 3.36 18.42 46.90
CA GLU A 67 1.93 18.25 47.06
C GLU A 67 1.11 18.98 45.96
N THR A 68 1.54 20.17 45.51
CA THR A 68 0.86 20.90 44.44
C THR A 68 0.87 20.09 43.15
N TYR A 69 2.00 19.51 42.77
CA TYR A 69 2.11 18.64 41.57
C TYR A 69 1.30 17.36 41.75
N TYR A 70 1.19 16.80 42.94
CA TYR A 70 0.32 15.65 43.20
C TYR A 70 -1.15 15.98 42.88
N TYR A 71 -1.65 17.14 43.36
CA TYR A 71 -3.05 17.57 43.08
C TYR A 71 -3.22 17.97 41.60
N MET A 72 -2.23 18.52 40.93
CA MET A 72 -2.25 18.70 39.47
C MET A 72 -2.36 17.34 38.76
N ALA A 73 -1.65 16.33 39.23
CA ALA A 73 -1.79 14.98 38.67
C ALA A 73 -3.19 14.37 38.89
N LEU A 74 -3.84 14.63 40.04
CA LEU A 74 -5.24 14.23 40.27
C LEU A 74 -6.21 14.92 39.32
N LEU A 75 -5.95 16.18 39.01
CA LEU A 75 -6.72 16.92 38.00
C LEU A 75 -6.55 16.33 36.61
N ASP A 76 -5.30 16.03 36.22
CA ASP A 76 -4.99 15.36 34.94
C ASP A 76 -5.66 13.97 34.84
N GLU A 77 -5.73 13.23 35.95
CA GLU A 77 -6.46 11.94 36.01
C GLU A 77 -7.93 12.12 35.66
N LYS A 78 -8.58 13.12 36.26
CA LYS A 78 -9.99 13.45 35.98
C LYS A 78 -10.22 13.93 34.54
N ALA A 79 -9.25 14.58 33.96
CA ALA A 79 -9.24 15.01 32.57
C ALA A 79 -8.82 13.88 31.57
N ASN A 80 -8.52 12.67 32.05
CA ASN A 80 -7.98 11.54 31.30
C ASN A 80 -6.64 11.87 30.57
N ASN A 81 -5.90 12.86 31.06
CA ASN A 81 -4.59 13.24 30.53
C ASN A 81 -3.46 12.48 31.25
N TYR A 82 -3.38 11.18 31.01
CA TYR A 82 -2.44 10.28 31.70
C TYR A 82 -0.96 10.63 31.44
N LYS A 83 -0.65 11.30 30.33
CA LYS A 83 0.73 11.75 30.04
C LYS A 83 1.15 12.88 30.98
N ALA A 84 0.33 13.90 31.14
CA ALA A 84 0.57 15.00 32.06
C ALA A 84 0.55 14.49 33.52
N MET A 85 -0.43 13.65 33.88
CA MET A 85 -0.49 12.97 35.16
C MET A 85 0.84 12.29 35.54
N LYS A 86 1.43 11.49 34.62
CA LYS A 86 2.73 10.85 34.86
C LYS A 86 3.84 11.86 35.15
N GLN A 87 3.89 12.93 34.35
CA GLN A 87 4.91 13.98 34.54
C GLN A 87 4.77 14.69 35.88
N ASN A 88 3.53 15.05 36.25
CA ASN A 88 3.26 15.71 37.51
C ASN A 88 3.52 14.79 38.71
N LEU A 89 3.20 13.49 38.66
CA LEU A 89 3.54 12.55 39.71
C LEU A 89 5.05 12.37 39.90
N ILE A 90 5.80 12.26 38.77
CA ILE A 90 7.28 12.21 38.85
C ILE A 90 7.81 13.48 39.50
N ARG A 91 7.33 14.64 39.08
CA ARG A 91 7.78 15.92 39.66
C ARG A 91 7.41 16.06 41.14
N ALA A 92 6.23 15.59 41.53
CA ALA A 92 5.82 15.56 42.93
C ALA A 92 6.79 14.75 43.80
N LEU A 93 7.22 13.58 43.32
CA LEU A 93 8.13 12.68 44.02
C LEU A 93 9.60 13.14 44.00
N GLU A 94 10.03 13.87 42.98
CA GLU A 94 11.34 14.54 42.95
C GLU A 94 11.46 15.63 44.05
N LEU A 95 10.33 16.30 44.35
CA LEU A 95 10.28 17.37 45.33
C LEU A 95 10.00 16.85 46.74
N ASP A 96 9.18 15.81 46.83
CA ASP A 96 8.85 15.17 48.12
C ASP A 96 8.68 13.66 47.94
N GLU A 97 9.75 12.93 48.18
CA GLU A 97 9.76 11.45 48.10
C GLU A 97 8.87 10.78 49.16
N SER A 98 8.39 11.51 50.16
CA SER A 98 7.57 10.92 51.22
C SER A 98 6.11 10.74 50.81
N LEU A 99 5.65 11.29 49.70
CA LEU A 99 4.27 11.25 49.19
C LEU A 99 3.87 9.82 48.80
N VAL A 100 3.33 9.07 49.72
CA VAL A 100 2.90 7.65 49.52
C VAL A 100 1.86 7.56 48.43
N ASP A 101 0.85 8.42 48.47
CA ASP A 101 -0.23 8.41 47.48
C ASP A 101 0.28 8.68 46.05
N ALA A 102 1.25 9.57 45.92
CA ALA A 102 1.89 9.82 44.61
C ALA A 102 2.64 8.57 44.09
N LYS A 103 3.35 7.83 44.94
CA LYS A 103 3.99 6.55 44.58
C LYS A 103 2.96 5.51 44.14
N ILE A 104 1.85 5.38 44.87
CA ILE A 104 0.77 4.46 44.53
C ILE A 104 0.16 4.82 43.17
N LYS A 105 -0.18 6.09 42.96
CA LYS A 105 -0.73 6.56 41.68
C LYS A 105 0.24 6.35 40.52
N LEU A 106 1.51 6.65 40.71
CA LEU A 106 2.54 6.44 39.71
C LEU A 106 2.75 4.94 39.44
N GLY A 107 2.74 4.11 40.45
CA GLY A 107 2.80 2.64 40.33
C GLY A 107 1.62 2.07 39.52
N LYS A 108 0.38 2.50 39.84
CA LYS A 108 -0.81 2.12 39.04
C LYS A 108 -0.70 2.57 37.57
N LEU A 109 -0.19 3.79 37.34
CA LEU A 109 -0.01 4.32 35.99
C LEU A 109 1.08 3.53 35.22
N HIS A 110 2.16 3.15 35.87
CA HIS A 110 3.18 2.28 35.27
C HIS A 110 2.64 0.89 34.91
N VAL A 111 1.76 0.29 35.74
CA VAL A 111 1.04 -0.95 35.39
C VAL A 111 0.19 -0.75 34.13
N LEU A 112 -0.49 0.39 34.02
CA LEU A 112 -1.32 0.72 32.85
C LEU A 112 -0.50 0.81 31.58
N PHE A 113 0.67 1.47 31.59
CA PHE A 113 1.55 1.63 30.46
C PHE A 113 2.48 0.43 30.19
N GLY A 114 2.46 -0.58 31.03
CA GLY A 114 3.29 -1.76 30.86
C GLY A 114 4.74 -1.61 31.36
N ASP A 115 5.05 -0.51 32.05
CA ASP A 115 6.35 -0.24 32.69
C ASP A 115 6.47 -1.07 34.01
N LEU A 116 6.41 -2.40 33.91
CA LEU A 116 6.16 -3.29 35.06
C LEU A 116 7.27 -3.26 36.13
N GLU A 117 8.52 -3.04 35.72
CA GLU A 117 9.65 -2.91 36.66
C GLU A 117 9.53 -1.64 37.52
N LYS A 118 9.19 -0.53 36.90
CA LYS A 118 8.98 0.75 37.59
C LYS A 118 7.76 0.70 38.50
N ALA A 119 6.69 0.01 38.06
CA ALA A 119 5.52 -0.20 38.90
C ALA A 119 5.87 -0.96 40.19
N LEU A 120 6.66 -2.02 40.05
CA LEU A 120 7.10 -2.85 41.18
C LEU A 120 8.08 -2.08 42.12
N GLU A 121 8.90 -1.19 41.55
CA GLU A 121 9.79 -0.31 42.32
C GLU A 121 8.98 0.62 43.23
N GLN A 122 7.94 1.30 42.67
CA GLN A 122 7.06 2.16 43.45
C GLN A 122 6.34 1.39 44.55
N ALA A 123 5.79 0.22 44.21
CA ALA A 123 5.11 -0.64 45.20
C ALA A 123 6.04 -1.04 46.35
N LYS A 124 7.28 -1.49 46.05
CA LYS A 124 8.28 -1.89 47.04
C LYS A 124 8.71 -0.73 47.91
N ALA A 125 8.85 0.48 47.36
CA ALA A 125 9.19 1.68 48.12
C ALA A 125 8.11 2.03 49.18
N VAL A 126 6.83 1.78 48.86
CA VAL A 126 5.72 1.93 49.80
C VAL A 126 5.76 0.79 50.86
N MET A 127 5.90 -0.46 50.42
CA MET A 127 5.91 -1.64 51.31
C MET A 127 7.12 -1.67 52.25
N ALA A 128 8.22 -0.96 51.92
CA ALA A 128 9.35 -0.82 52.82
C ALA A 128 9.02 -0.05 54.11
N LYS A 129 8.00 0.83 54.06
CA LYS A 129 7.51 1.57 55.24
C LYS A 129 6.26 0.93 55.86
N ASP A 130 5.41 0.34 55.06
CA ASP A 130 4.18 -0.36 55.42
C ASP A 130 4.04 -1.63 54.59
N SER A 131 4.49 -2.76 55.09
CA SER A 131 4.55 -4.06 54.41
C SER A 131 3.16 -4.57 53.99
N ASP A 132 2.12 -4.16 54.69
CA ASP A 132 0.74 -4.58 54.48
C ASP A 132 -0.10 -3.56 53.72
N ASN A 133 0.53 -2.52 53.16
CA ASN A 133 -0.17 -1.49 52.40
C ASN A 133 -0.97 -2.12 51.28
N LEU A 134 -2.28 -2.00 51.33
CA LEU A 134 -3.23 -2.65 50.44
C LEU A 134 -2.96 -2.28 48.97
N GLU A 135 -2.84 -1.00 48.68
CA GLU A 135 -2.69 -0.48 47.33
C GLU A 135 -1.36 -0.89 46.70
N ALA A 136 -0.26 -0.86 47.47
CA ALA A 136 1.05 -1.31 47.03
C ALA A 136 1.06 -2.83 46.72
N ARG A 137 0.39 -3.65 47.53
CA ARG A 137 0.25 -5.09 47.28
C ARG A 137 -0.66 -5.40 46.09
N ILE A 138 -1.69 -4.58 45.82
CA ILE A 138 -2.50 -4.68 44.58
C ILE A 138 -1.63 -4.39 43.34
N ILE A 139 -0.77 -3.38 43.42
CA ILE A 139 0.17 -3.07 42.33
C ILE A 139 1.13 -4.24 42.12
N GLU A 140 1.72 -4.77 43.18
CA GLU A 140 2.64 -5.93 43.13
C GLU A 140 1.98 -7.13 42.45
N ALA A 141 0.77 -7.51 42.92
CA ALA A 141 0.02 -8.61 42.34
C ALA A 141 -0.37 -8.35 40.87
N SER A 142 -0.77 -7.12 40.53
CA SER A 142 -1.08 -6.71 39.14
C SER A 142 0.13 -6.86 38.22
N VAL A 143 1.33 -6.52 38.70
CA VAL A 143 2.59 -6.73 37.96
C VAL A 143 2.81 -8.20 37.69
N TYR A 144 2.67 -9.08 38.72
CA TYR A 144 2.87 -10.53 38.52
C TYR A 144 1.81 -11.14 37.59
N VAL A 145 0.55 -10.66 37.63
CA VAL A 145 -0.48 -11.09 36.66
C VAL A 145 -0.08 -10.73 35.22
N LYS A 146 0.46 -9.52 35.00
CA LYS A 146 0.92 -9.09 33.67
C LYS A 146 2.23 -9.77 33.21
N GLN A 147 3.10 -10.14 34.16
CA GLN A 147 4.33 -10.92 33.90
C GLN A 147 4.08 -12.43 33.75
N GLU A 148 2.82 -12.85 33.81
CA GLU A 148 2.40 -14.26 33.73
C GLU A 148 2.99 -15.16 34.84
N LYS A 149 3.39 -14.57 35.97
CA LYS A 149 3.87 -15.25 37.18
C LYS A 149 2.68 -15.64 38.07
N ALA A 150 1.88 -16.60 37.58
CA ALA A 150 0.60 -16.95 38.15
C ALA A 150 0.69 -17.34 39.66
N ASP A 151 1.65 -18.21 40.07
CA ASP A 151 1.80 -18.65 41.43
C ASP A 151 2.09 -17.53 42.42
N GLN A 152 2.93 -16.57 42.04
CA GLN A 152 3.25 -15.42 42.86
C GLN A 152 2.05 -14.47 43.00
N ALA A 153 1.33 -14.21 41.88
CA ALA A 153 0.14 -13.41 41.91
C ALA A 153 -0.97 -14.05 42.76
N GLU A 154 -1.20 -15.37 42.60
CA GLU A 154 -2.26 -16.09 43.33
C GLU A 154 -2.02 -16.08 44.83
N LYS A 155 -0.79 -16.31 45.28
CA LYS A 155 -0.42 -16.25 46.72
C LYS A 155 -0.76 -14.89 47.34
N ILE A 156 -0.43 -13.78 46.64
CA ILE A 156 -0.72 -12.43 47.13
C ILE A 156 -2.23 -12.17 47.14
N VAL A 157 -2.90 -12.49 46.01
CA VAL A 157 -4.34 -12.25 45.87
C VAL A 157 -5.18 -13.04 46.88
N GLN A 158 -4.80 -14.29 47.19
CA GLN A 158 -5.47 -15.06 48.23
C GLN A 158 -5.33 -14.42 49.63
N GLN A 159 -4.15 -13.89 49.95
CA GLN A 159 -3.95 -13.14 51.21
C GLN A 159 -4.78 -11.87 51.24
N LEU A 160 -4.81 -11.09 50.10
CA LEU A 160 -5.62 -9.89 50.00
C LEU A 160 -7.11 -10.17 50.12
N LEU A 161 -7.62 -11.24 49.47
CA LEU A 161 -9.02 -11.64 49.55
C LEU A 161 -9.44 -12.02 50.96
N LYS A 162 -8.57 -12.67 51.73
CA LYS A 162 -8.87 -13.09 53.12
C LYS A 162 -9.17 -11.90 54.01
N ASN A 163 -8.42 -10.80 53.82
CA ASN A 163 -8.52 -9.61 54.70
C ASN A 163 -9.40 -8.49 54.08
N ASN A 164 -9.62 -8.51 52.78
CA ASN A 164 -10.29 -7.43 52.02
C ASN A 164 -11.35 -8.00 51.05
N GLN A 165 -12.27 -8.83 51.58
CA GLN A 165 -13.23 -9.59 50.77
C GLN A 165 -14.18 -8.76 49.93
N ASP A 166 -14.35 -7.49 50.27
CA ASP A 166 -15.30 -6.55 49.62
C ASP A 166 -14.59 -5.43 48.85
N ASN A 167 -13.26 -5.44 48.81
CA ASN A 167 -12.48 -4.47 48.07
C ASN A 167 -12.59 -4.75 46.54
N VAL A 168 -13.05 -3.78 45.78
CA VAL A 168 -13.36 -3.92 44.35
C VAL A 168 -12.11 -4.20 43.52
N ASP A 169 -10.98 -3.56 43.85
CA ASP A 169 -9.71 -3.75 43.13
C ASP A 169 -9.17 -5.18 43.39
N VAL A 170 -9.29 -5.68 44.63
CA VAL A 170 -8.90 -7.05 44.97
C VAL A 170 -9.78 -8.09 44.27
N LEU A 171 -11.10 -7.84 44.22
CA LEU A 171 -12.06 -8.71 43.52
C LEU A 171 -11.79 -8.72 42.00
N SER A 172 -11.47 -7.54 41.41
CA SER A 172 -11.11 -7.44 40.01
C SER A 172 -9.86 -8.24 39.66
N LEU A 173 -8.84 -8.14 40.51
CA LEU A 173 -7.57 -8.86 40.33
C LEU A 173 -7.76 -10.38 40.49
N ALA A 174 -8.54 -10.80 41.48
CA ALA A 174 -8.91 -12.20 41.67
C ALA A 174 -9.70 -12.75 40.47
N ALA A 175 -10.63 -12.00 39.96
CA ALA A 175 -11.38 -12.37 38.76
C ALA A 175 -10.46 -12.54 37.55
N ALA A 176 -9.47 -11.62 37.38
CA ALA A 176 -8.50 -11.71 36.28
C ALA A 176 -7.65 -12.99 36.39
N LEU A 177 -7.20 -13.36 37.58
CA LEU A 177 -6.47 -14.61 37.81
C LEU A 177 -7.33 -15.83 37.54
N ALA A 178 -8.56 -15.88 38.07
CA ALA A 178 -9.49 -16.97 37.84
C ALA A 178 -9.76 -17.17 36.32
N TYR A 179 -9.96 -16.08 35.59
CA TYR A 179 -10.16 -16.13 34.14
C TYR A 179 -8.93 -16.65 33.39
N LYS A 180 -7.73 -16.18 33.72
CA LYS A 180 -6.46 -16.70 33.14
C LYS A 180 -6.24 -18.20 33.44
N ALA A 181 -6.72 -18.66 34.59
CA ALA A 181 -6.67 -20.09 35.00
C ALA A 181 -7.83 -20.90 34.37
N ASN A 182 -8.58 -20.34 33.38
CA ASN A 182 -9.77 -20.96 32.79
C ASN A 182 -10.90 -21.29 33.81
N ARG A 183 -10.89 -20.66 34.97
CA ARG A 183 -11.96 -20.77 36.01
C ARG A 183 -13.02 -19.69 35.77
N THR A 184 -13.68 -19.77 34.60
CA THR A 184 -14.58 -18.71 34.10
C THR A 184 -15.77 -18.41 35.02
N ALA A 185 -16.39 -19.46 35.61
CA ALA A 185 -17.53 -19.30 36.53
C ALA A 185 -17.13 -18.57 37.83
N GLU A 186 -15.96 -18.87 38.36
CA GLU A 186 -15.39 -18.17 39.52
C GLU A 186 -15.11 -16.70 39.20
N ALA A 187 -14.51 -16.45 38.03
CA ALA A 187 -14.25 -15.06 37.56
C ALA A 187 -15.53 -14.24 37.48
N LEU A 188 -16.59 -14.78 36.88
CA LEU A 188 -17.89 -14.10 36.79
C LEU A 188 -18.51 -13.82 38.18
N ASN A 189 -18.43 -14.79 39.11
CA ASN A 189 -18.92 -14.59 40.47
C ASN A 189 -18.18 -13.48 41.23
N LEU A 190 -16.84 -13.42 41.07
CA LEU A 190 -16.02 -12.35 41.66
C LEU A 190 -16.34 -10.97 41.04
N ILE A 191 -16.58 -10.92 39.74
CA ILE A 191 -17.03 -9.69 39.06
C ILE A 191 -18.40 -9.26 39.59
N GLU A 192 -19.35 -10.18 39.70
CA GLU A 192 -20.69 -9.86 40.24
C GLU A 192 -20.63 -9.33 41.69
N LYS A 193 -19.80 -9.97 42.50
CA LYS A 193 -19.55 -9.50 43.86
C LYS A 193 -18.96 -8.08 43.87
N GLY A 194 -17.99 -7.80 43.00
CA GLY A 194 -17.40 -6.45 42.81
C GLY A 194 -18.46 -5.42 42.36
N LEU A 195 -19.27 -5.79 41.38
CA LEU A 195 -20.36 -4.92 40.88
C LEU A 195 -21.47 -4.70 41.88
N SER A 196 -21.69 -5.62 42.80
CA SER A 196 -22.64 -5.41 43.91
C SER A 196 -22.13 -4.35 44.92
N LYS A 197 -20.82 -4.14 45.03
CA LYS A 197 -20.19 -3.11 45.87
C LYS A 197 -20.03 -1.78 45.14
N ASP A 198 -19.63 -1.82 43.88
CA ASP A 198 -19.53 -0.65 42.99
C ASP A 198 -20.24 -0.93 41.68
N GLY A 199 -21.54 -0.70 41.66
CA GLY A 199 -22.38 -0.91 40.46
C GLY A 199 -22.03 -0.01 39.27
N LYS A 200 -21.23 1.05 39.48
CA LYS A 200 -20.78 1.97 38.45
C LYS A 200 -19.39 1.60 37.86
N ASN A 201 -18.77 0.54 38.35
CA ASN A 201 -17.42 0.20 37.93
C ASN A 201 -17.35 -0.24 36.45
N ILE A 202 -16.82 0.65 35.62
CA ILE A 202 -16.69 0.43 34.17
C ILE A 202 -15.78 -0.76 33.89
N ALA A 203 -14.64 -0.87 34.59
CA ALA A 203 -13.64 -1.90 34.31
C ALA A 203 -14.19 -3.30 34.54
N LEU A 204 -14.91 -3.52 35.67
CA LEU A 204 -15.56 -4.80 35.95
C LEU A 204 -16.66 -5.14 34.92
N ARG A 205 -17.48 -4.16 34.52
CA ARG A 205 -18.49 -4.39 33.47
C ARG A 205 -17.88 -4.76 32.16
N LEU A 206 -16.87 -4.02 31.71
CA LEU A 206 -16.16 -4.33 30.46
C LEU A 206 -15.43 -5.68 30.55
N PHE A 207 -14.95 -6.06 31.72
CA PHE A 207 -14.37 -7.37 31.92
C PHE A 207 -15.43 -8.49 31.81
N ARG A 208 -16.62 -8.28 32.38
CA ARG A 208 -17.77 -9.21 32.22
C ARG A 208 -18.19 -9.32 30.76
N VAL A 209 -18.29 -8.19 30.04
CA VAL A 209 -18.51 -8.15 28.58
C VAL A 209 -17.50 -9.03 27.86
N LYS A 210 -16.20 -8.87 28.14
CA LYS A 210 -15.13 -9.67 27.52
C LYS A 210 -15.34 -11.18 27.74
N ILE A 211 -15.67 -11.57 28.95
CA ILE A 211 -15.91 -12.99 29.30
C ILE A 211 -17.16 -13.53 28.60
N ASN A 212 -18.28 -12.78 28.65
CA ASN A 212 -19.54 -13.17 28.02
C ASN A 212 -19.42 -13.24 26.49
N ALA A 213 -18.67 -12.30 25.88
CA ALA A 213 -18.39 -12.35 24.44
C ALA A 213 -17.56 -13.58 24.05
N ALA A 214 -16.54 -13.94 24.85
CA ALA A 214 -15.75 -15.16 24.62
C ALA A 214 -16.59 -16.45 24.76
N ASN A 215 -17.62 -16.41 25.61
CA ASN A 215 -18.57 -17.51 25.79
C ASN A 215 -19.74 -17.47 24.77
N SER A 216 -19.72 -16.52 23.82
CA SER A 216 -20.81 -16.29 22.85
C SER A 216 -22.17 -15.98 23.49
N ASP A 217 -22.19 -15.46 24.73
CA ASP A 217 -23.40 -15.07 25.46
C ASP A 217 -23.76 -13.61 25.11
N VAL A 218 -24.27 -13.42 23.89
CA VAL A 218 -24.56 -12.10 23.32
C VAL A 218 -25.61 -11.33 24.12
N ASP A 219 -26.59 -12.01 24.70
CA ASP A 219 -27.64 -11.33 25.47
C ASP A 219 -27.09 -10.66 26.72
N LYS A 220 -26.17 -11.32 27.44
CA LYS A 220 -25.48 -10.70 28.60
C LYS A 220 -24.55 -9.54 28.19
N VAL A 221 -23.91 -9.64 27.02
CA VAL A 221 -23.12 -8.55 26.46
C VAL A 221 -24.00 -7.33 26.20
N ILE A 222 -25.16 -7.52 25.60
CA ILE A 222 -26.17 -6.46 25.38
C ILE A 222 -26.63 -5.85 26.72
N GLU A 223 -26.92 -6.65 27.74
CA GLU A 223 -27.34 -6.19 29.05
C GLU A 223 -26.29 -5.29 29.71
N ASP A 224 -25.02 -5.72 29.65
CA ASP A 224 -23.93 -4.94 30.19
C ASP A 224 -23.76 -3.61 29.49
N TYR A 225 -23.80 -3.59 28.14
CA TYR A 225 -23.70 -2.34 27.39
C TYR A 225 -24.92 -1.44 27.58
N LYS A 226 -26.13 -1.96 27.71
CA LYS A 226 -27.32 -1.17 28.12
C LYS A 226 -27.08 -0.50 29.47
N SER A 227 -26.54 -1.25 30.43
CA SER A 227 -26.20 -0.72 31.75
C SER A 227 -25.15 0.39 31.67
N LEU A 228 -24.09 0.19 30.84
CA LEU A 228 -23.04 1.21 30.62
C LEU A 228 -23.62 2.48 29.97
N VAL A 229 -24.48 2.34 28.96
CA VAL A 229 -25.18 3.48 28.33
C VAL A 229 -26.09 4.23 29.31
N GLY A 230 -26.80 3.49 30.17
CA GLY A 230 -27.66 4.09 31.22
C GLY A 230 -26.87 4.83 32.30
N LEU A 231 -25.73 4.29 32.73
CA LEU A 231 -24.87 4.88 33.75
C LEU A 231 -24.03 6.06 33.23
N TYR A 232 -23.66 6.01 31.94
CA TYR A 232 -22.78 6.98 31.29
C TYR A 232 -23.41 7.48 29.99
N PRO A 233 -24.54 8.20 30.03
CA PRO A 233 -25.31 8.57 28.83
C PRO A 233 -24.56 9.51 27.89
N ASP A 234 -23.54 10.20 28.37
CA ASP A 234 -22.70 11.09 27.56
C ASP A 234 -21.49 10.41 26.93
N ASN A 235 -21.29 9.12 27.25
CA ASN A 235 -20.22 8.36 26.62
C ASN A 235 -20.71 7.69 25.32
N ASN A 236 -20.49 8.37 24.21
CA ASN A 236 -20.90 7.89 22.88
C ASN A 236 -20.24 6.56 22.48
N ASN A 237 -19.05 6.24 23.00
CA ASN A 237 -18.38 4.95 22.68
C ASN A 237 -19.22 3.75 23.14
N PHE A 238 -19.88 3.82 24.27
CA PHE A 238 -20.76 2.74 24.74
C PHE A 238 -21.99 2.59 23.86
N LYS A 239 -22.57 3.69 23.37
CA LYS A 239 -23.69 3.68 22.43
C LYS A 239 -23.29 3.08 21.09
N LEU A 240 -22.14 3.49 20.55
CA LEU A 240 -21.60 2.95 19.29
C LEU A 240 -21.30 1.44 19.40
N SER A 241 -20.73 1.01 20.54
CA SER A 241 -20.50 -0.41 20.81
C SER A 241 -21.82 -1.19 20.87
N LEU A 242 -22.82 -0.67 21.57
CA LEU A 242 -24.14 -1.31 21.64
C LEU A 242 -24.85 -1.33 20.28
N ALA A 243 -24.76 -0.25 19.51
CA ALA A 243 -25.32 -0.17 18.16
C ALA A 243 -24.63 -1.21 17.21
N SER A 244 -23.33 -1.38 17.33
CA SER A 244 -22.61 -2.43 16.58
C SER A 244 -23.12 -3.83 16.92
N ILE A 245 -23.32 -4.15 18.20
CA ILE A 245 -23.85 -5.44 18.65
C ILE A 245 -25.28 -5.65 18.16
N TYR A 246 -26.13 -4.62 18.23
CA TYR A 246 -27.49 -4.67 17.69
C TYR A 246 -27.48 -4.91 16.17
N SER A 247 -26.58 -4.27 15.44
CA SER A 247 -26.41 -4.50 14.00
C SER A 247 -26.00 -5.96 13.69
N MET A 248 -25.14 -6.56 14.52
CA MET A 248 -24.73 -7.98 14.38
C MET A 248 -25.85 -8.97 14.73
N THR A 249 -26.79 -8.58 15.59
CA THR A 249 -27.93 -9.41 16.06
C THR A 249 -29.23 -9.06 15.37
N ASP A 250 -29.19 -8.36 14.22
CA ASP A 250 -30.34 -7.93 13.41
C ASP A 250 -31.40 -7.11 14.16
N LYS A 251 -31.02 -6.49 15.29
CA LYS A 251 -31.87 -5.51 16.02
C LYS A 251 -31.68 -4.13 15.40
N LEU A 252 -32.01 -4.00 14.10
CA LEU A 252 -31.61 -2.86 13.28
C LEU A 252 -32.18 -1.52 13.73
N ASP A 253 -33.45 -1.48 14.13
CA ASP A 253 -34.12 -0.25 14.61
C ASP A 253 -33.44 0.28 15.89
N SER A 254 -33.07 -0.63 16.80
CA SER A 254 -32.35 -0.25 18.03
C SER A 254 -30.96 0.26 17.74
N ALA A 255 -30.26 -0.33 16.78
CA ALA A 255 -28.95 0.14 16.34
C ALA A 255 -29.04 1.56 15.75
N GLU A 256 -29.96 1.77 14.81
CA GLU A 256 -30.18 3.06 14.16
C GLU A 256 -30.58 4.14 15.16
N SER A 257 -31.44 3.83 16.13
CA SER A 257 -31.85 4.78 17.17
C SER A 257 -30.68 5.29 18.02
N LEU A 258 -29.73 4.40 18.37
CA LEU A 258 -28.52 4.77 19.10
C LEU A 258 -27.58 5.64 18.25
N LEU A 259 -27.41 5.31 16.97
CA LEU A 259 -26.57 6.10 16.06
C LEU A 259 -27.14 7.50 15.88
N ARG A 260 -28.45 7.65 15.75
CA ARG A 260 -29.13 8.96 15.68
C ARG A 260 -28.97 9.76 16.96
N ASP A 261 -29.08 9.10 18.15
CA ASP A 261 -28.84 9.79 19.44
C ASP A 261 -27.39 10.29 19.56
N VAL A 262 -26.43 9.56 19.01
CA VAL A 262 -25.03 10.04 18.94
C VAL A 262 -24.91 11.26 18.03
N ILE A 263 -25.51 11.22 16.84
CA ILE A 263 -25.49 12.33 15.88
C ILE A 263 -26.08 13.60 16.50
N ASP A 264 -27.25 13.49 17.14
CA ASP A 264 -27.95 14.62 17.78
C ASP A 264 -27.09 15.23 18.88
N LYS A 265 -26.46 14.41 19.73
CA LYS A 265 -25.59 14.88 20.83
C LYS A 265 -24.27 15.49 20.34
N GLU A 266 -23.72 15.01 19.24
CA GLU A 266 -22.49 15.56 18.67
C GLU A 266 -22.71 16.79 17.80
N GLY A 267 -23.96 17.17 17.57
CA GLY A 267 -24.33 18.34 16.78
C GLY A 267 -24.11 18.13 15.29
N TYR A 268 -24.43 16.92 14.80
CA TYR A 268 -24.39 16.57 13.37
C TYR A 268 -22.98 16.69 12.76
N LYS A 269 -21.99 16.11 13.42
CA LYS A 269 -20.64 16.05 12.88
C LYS A 269 -20.55 15.02 11.73
N PRO A 270 -19.75 15.28 10.68
CA PRO A 270 -19.60 14.36 9.55
C PRO A 270 -19.22 12.91 9.95
N ASP A 271 -18.36 12.75 10.95
CA ASP A 271 -17.90 11.42 11.39
C ASP A 271 -19.05 10.55 11.93
N SER A 272 -19.94 11.15 12.75
CA SER A 272 -21.11 10.44 13.30
C SER A 272 -22.17 10.20 12.21
N GLU A 273 -22.37 11.13 11.28
CA GLU A 273 -23.27 10.96 10.14
C GLU A 273 -22.75 9.88 9.18
N ILE A 274 -21.44 9.82 8.92
CA ILE A 274 -20.79 8.76 8.14
C ILE A 274 -21.00 7.39 8.80
N THR A 275 -20.91 7.30 10.14
CA THR A 275 -21.17 6.04 10.86
C THR A 275 -22.59 5.53 10.62
N LEU A 276 -23.58 6.42 10.56
CA LEU A 276 -24.97 6.04 10.20
C LEU A 276 -25.05 5.59 8.72
N LEU A 277 -24.39 6.30 7.81
CA LEU A 277 -24.36 5.90 6.40
C LEU A 277 -23.65 4.54 6.20
N GLU A 278 -22.60 4.24 6.95
CA GLU A 278 -21.94 2.93 6.96
C GLU A 278 -22.87 1.80 7.42
N PHE A 279 -23.60 2.05 8.50
CA PHE A 279 -24.62 1.12 8.99
C PHE A 279 -25.70 0.89 7.95
N LEU A 280 -26.26 1.94 7.35
CA LEU A 280 -27.28 1.83 6.31
C LEU A 280 -26.73 1.13 5.05
N ASN A 281 -25.50 1.45 4.64
CA ASN A 281 -24.88 0.79 3.48
C ASN A 281 -24.74 -0.73 3.66
N ALA A 282 -24.49 -1.16 4.90
CA ALA A 282 -24.37 -2.58 5.22
C ALA A 282 -25.74 -3.31 5.35
N LYS A 283 -26.78 -2.61 5.78
CA LYS A 283 -28.06 -3.25 6.19
C LYS A 283 -29.29 -2.82 5.37
N ALA A 284 -29.27 -1.63 4.77
CA ALA A 284 -30.41 -1.03 4.06
C ALA A 284 -29.88 -0.07 2.97
N LYS A 285 -29.11 -0.60 2.05
CA LYS A 285 -28.32 0.17 1.06
C LYS A 285 -29.16 1.16 0.23
N ASP A 286 -30.38 0.82 -0.06
CA ASP A 286 -31.36 1.63 -0.80
C ASP A 286 -31.75 2.91 -0.04
N ARG A 287 -31.61 2.95 1.30
CA ARG A 287 -31.90 4.12 2.13
C ARG A 287 -30.75 5.15 2.18
N VAL A 288 -29.52 4.74 1.79
CA VAL A 288 -28.33 5.62 1.88
C VAL A 288 -28.49 6.94 1.12
N PRO A 289 -28.97 6.96 -0.15
CA PRO A 289 -29.13 8.23 -0.88
C PRO A 289 -30.16 9.18 -0.23
N VAL A 290 -31.25 8.62 0.30
CA VAL A 290 -32.33 9.39 0.95
C VAL A 290 -31.84 10.01 2.25
N GLU A 291 -31.10 9.24 3.07
CA GLU A 291 -30.52 9.75 4.32
C GLU A 291 -29.46 10.81 4.05
N TYR A 292 -28.58 10.55 3.06
CA TYR A 292 -27.58 11.54 2.63
C TYR A 292 -28.24 12.86 2.18
N GLU A 293 -29.32 12.81 1.39
CA GLU A 293 -30.03 14.02 0.99
C GLU A 293 -30.60 14.80 2.19
N SER A 294 -31.13 14.09 3.20
CA SER A 294 -31.56 14.70 4.46
C SER A 294 -30.41 15.41 5.17
N MET A 295 -29.23 14.81 5.22
CA MET A 295 -28.02 15.41 5.80
C MET A 295 -27.59 16.65 5.01
N VAL A 296 -27.56 16.58 3.69
CA VAL A 296 -27.24 17.72 2.81
C VAL A 296 -28.19 18.89 3.07
N ASN A 297 -29.48 18.62 3.18
CA ASN A 297 -30.49 19.66 3.47
C ASN A 297 -30.30 20.28 4.86
N ARG A 298 -29.80 19.52 5.84
CA ARG A 298 -29.47 20.04 7.17
C ARG A 298 -28.27 20.96 7.14
N HIS A 299 -27.27 20.65 6.34
CA HIS A 299 -26.00 21.39 6.25
C HIS A 299 -25.99 22.53 5.23
N GLN A 300 -27.13 22.93 4.67
CA GLN A 300 -27.21 23.98 3.63
C GLN A 300 -26.48 25.30 3.94
N ARG A 301 -26.34 25.65 5.23
CA ARG A 301 -25.66 26.88 5.68
C ARG A 301 -24.20 26.67 6.10
N GLN A 302 -23.77 25.43 6.21
CA GLN A 302 -22.41 25.03 6.57
C GLN A 302 -22.01 23.88 5.62
N THR A 303 -21.51 24.22 4.46
CA THR A 303 -21.34 23.29 3.34
C THR A 303 -20.13 22.35 3.46
N ALA A 304 -19.18 22.64 4.36
CA ALA A 304 -18.01 21.78 4.57
C ALA A 304 -18.35 20.32 4.94
N PRO A 305 -19.32 20.01 5.82
CA PRO A 305 -19.78 18.66 6.08
C PRO A 305 -20.26 17.93 4.82
N ILE A 306 -20.95 18.64 3.91
CA ILE A 306 -21.47 18.06 2.68
C ILE A 306 -20.32 17.51 1.81
N VAL A 307 -19.18 18.21 1.75
CA VAL A 307 -18.01 17.76 1.00
C VAL A 307 -17.46 16.46 1.57
N GLU A 308 -17.34 16.34 2.90
CA GLU A 308 -16.84 15.11 3.55
C GLU A 308 -17.81 13.93 3.36
N LEU A 309 -19.11 14.15 3.54
CA LEU A 309 -20.15 13.17 3.28
C LEU A 309 -20.14 12.72 1.81
N SER A 310 -19.98 13.67 0.86
CA SER A 310 -19.90 13.37 -0.57
C SER A 310 -18.68 12.51 -0.92
N LYS A 311 -17.54 12.76 -0.32
CA LYS A 311 -16.34 11.91 -0.48
C LYS A 311 -16.61 10.47 -0.06
N TRP A 312 -17.30 10.29 1.08
CA TRP A 312 -17.70 8.96 1.52
C TRP A 312 -18.69 8.32 0.55
N MET A 313 -19.69 9.06 0.07
CA MET A 313 -20.67 8.58 -0.91
C MET A 313 -20.00 8.11 -2.20
N MET A 314 -19.05 8.90 -2.73
CA MET A 314 -18.25 8.55 -3.92
C MET A 314 -17.46 7.26 -3.69
N ALA A 315 -16.78 7.15 -2.56
CA ALA A 315 -15.98 5.98 -2.18
C ALA A 315 -16.82 4.69 -2.01
N ASN A 316 -18.15 4.82 -1.84
CA ASN A 316 -19.08 3.69 -1.68
C ASN A 316 -19.99 3.48 -2.91
N GLY A 317 -19.73 4.20 -4.02
CA GLY A 317 -20.40 4.00 -5.30
C GLY A 317 -21.74 4.76 -5.47
N PHE A 318 -22.08 5.69 -4.57
CA PHE A 318 -23.27 6.53 -4.66
C PHE A 318 -22.96 7.84 -5.40
N ILE A 319 -22.45 7.70 -6.62
CA ILE A 319 -21.86 8.79 -7.40
C ILE A 319 -22.86 9.92 -7.69
N ASP A 320 -24.05 9.58 -8.18
CA ASP A 320 -25.06 10.58 -8.56
C ASP A 320 -25.56 11.37 -7.34
N ALA A 321 -25.78 10.71 -6.23
CA ALA A 321 -26.18 11.39 -4.99
C ALA A 321 -25.08 12.34 -4.48
N ALA A 322 -23.82 11.89 -4.50
CA ALA A 322 -22.67 12.71 -4.13
C ALA A 322 -22.55 13.95 -5.03
N LYS A 323 -22.69 13.77 -6.34
CA LYS A 323 -22.67 14.88 -7.30
C LYS A 323 -23.75 15.93 -7.02
N ASN A 324 -24.98 15.49 -6.77
CA ASN A 324 -26.09 16.38 -6.44
C ASN A 324 -25.80 17.19 -5.16
N GLY A 325 -25.20 16.60 -4.14
CA GLY A 325 -24.78 17.29 -2.92
C GLY A 325 -23.68 18.32 -3.20
N LEU A 326 -22.67 17.93 -3.97
CA LEU A 326 -21.56 18.82 -4.34
C LEU A 326 -22.03 20.00 -5.23
N GLU A 327 -23.00 19.79 -6.12
CA GLU A 327 -23.60 20.85 -6.92
C GLU A 327 -24.30 21.91 -6.03
N LYS A 328 -24.94 21.49 -4.91
CA LYS A 328 -25.49 22.45 -3.91
C LYS A 328 -24.37 23.24 -3.22
N VAL A 329 -23.23 22.59 -2.92
CA VAL A 329 -22.04 23.28 -2.39
C VAL A 329 -21.53 24.32 -3.39
N VAL A 330 -21.37 23.96 -4.66
CA VAL A 330 -20.92 24.88 -5.72
C VAL A 330 -21.89 26.05 -5.88
N ALA A 331 -23.21 25.80 -5.83
CA ALA A 331 -24.23 26.84 -5.95
C ALA A 331 -24.17 27.83 -4.78
N PHE A 332 -23.83 27.41 -3.57
CA PHE A 332 -23.74 28.26 -2.38
C PHE A 332 -22.39 28.96 -2.26
N GLU A 333 -21.30 28.25 -2.47
CA GLU A 333 -19.93 28.69 -2.22
C GLU A 333 -19.30 29.41 -3.44
N GLY A 334 -19.82 29.17 -4.66
CA GLY A 334 -19.26 29.72 -5.88
C GLY A 334 -17.81 29.32 -6.10
N ASN A 335 -16.94 30.32 -6.24
CA ASN A 335 -15.50 30.15 -6.46
C ASN A 335 -14.67 30.27 -5.17
N SER A 336 -15.28 30.07 -3.98
CA SER A 336 -14.54 29.93 -2.73
C SER A 336 -13.64 28.67 -2.78
N ASP A 337 -12.68 28.56 -1.88
CA ASP A 337 -11.82 27.37 -1.78
C ASP A 337 -12.64 26.07 -1.64
N LEU A 338 -13.75 26.14 -0.91
CA LEU A 338 -14.64 24.99 -0.71
C LEU A 338 -15.45 24.69 -1.97
N GLY A 339 -15.94 25.72 -2.65
CA GLY A 339 -16.66 25.60 -3.93
C GLY A 339 -15.76 25.02 -5.02
N LEU A 340 -14.52 25.51 -5.12
CA LEU A 340 -13.52 24.95 -6.04
C LEU A 340 -13.18 23.48 -5.69
N THR A 341 -13.10 23.14 -4.39
CA THR A 341 -12.90 21.74 -3.96
C THR A 341 -14.07 20.85 -4.41
N ALA A 342 -15.30 21.33 -4.29
CA ALA A 342 -16.48 20.61 -4.76
C ALA A 342 -16.48 20.44 -6.28
N GLN A 343 -16.10 21.47 -7.04
CA GLN A 343 -15.95 21.39 -8.51
C GLN A 343 -14.89 20.37 -8.92
N VAL A 344 -13.75 20.29 -8.22
CA VAL A 344 -12.71 19.27 -8.46
C VAL A 344 -13.29 17.87 -8.30
N LEU A 345 -14.02 17.61 -7.19
CA LEU A 345 -14.62 16.31 -6.95
C LEU A 345 -15.67 15.93 -8.01
N ILE A 346 -16.48 16.88 -8.47
CA ILE A 346 -17.42 16.67 -9.58
C ILE A 346 -16.67 16.35 -10.88
N ALA A 347 -15.59 17.08 -11.18
CA ALA A 347 -14.77 16.85 -12.36
C ALA A 347 -14.07 15.49 -12.34
N GLU A 348 -13.51 15.09 -11.19
CA GLU A 348 -12.91 13.76 -11.01
C GLU A 348 -13.93 12.63 -11.21
N THR A 349 -15.13 12.80 -10.67
CA THR A 349 -16.24 11.86 -10.86
C THR A 349 -16.64 11.72 -12.32
N SER A 350 -16.79 12.86 -13.02
CA SER A 350 -17.13 12.89 -14.43
C SER A 350 -16.04 12.25 -15.30
N MET A 351 -14.76 12.42 -14.91
CA MET A 351 -13.62 11.78 -15.57
C MET A 351 -13.64 10.25 -15.39
N LEU A 352 -13.94 9.74 -14.18
CA LEU A 352 -14.09 8.31 -13.91
C LEU A 352 -15.25 7.70 -14.72
N ALA A 353 -16.34 8.46 -14.92
CA ALA A 353 -17.46 8.08 -15.76
C ALA A 353 -17.18 8.25 -17.28
N LYS A 354 -15.95 8.65 -17.67
CA LYS A 354 -15.52 8.93 -19.04
C LYS A 354 -16.30 10.06 -19.73
N GLN A 355 -16.89 10.97 -18.96
CA GLN A 355 -17.59 12.16 -19.44
C GLN A 355 -16.59 13.31 -19.65
N TYR A 356 -15.67 13.13 -20.58
CA TYR A 356 -14.51 14.01 -20.74
C TYR A 356 -14.88 15.44 -21.14
N ASP A 357 -15.89 15.64 -22.02
CA ASP A 357 -16.36 16.97 -22.42
C ASP A 357 -16.95 17.75 -21.24
N GLY A 358 -17.73 17.08 -20.39
CA GLY A 358 -18.27 17.68 -19.16
C GLY A 358 -17.15 18.05 -18.18
N THR A 359 -16.18 17.16 -18.01
CA THR A 359 -15.00 17.42 -17.18
C THR A 359 -14.21 18.63 -17.69
N LYS A 360 -14.00 18.72 -19.00
CA LYS A 360 -13.28 19.84 -19.64
C LYS A 360 -13.97 21.18 -19.37
N GLY A 361 -15.30 21.23 -19.52
CA GLY A 361 -16.07 22.45 -19.22
C GLY A 361 -15.89 22.94 -17.79
N ILE A 362 -15.93 22.02 -16.80
CA ILE A 362 -15.73 22.36 -15.39
C ILE A 362 -14.29 22.85 -15.15
N VAL A 363 -13.28 22.16 -15.70
CA VAL A 363 -11.86 22.53 -15.59
C VAL A 363 -11.60 23.90 -16.21
N ASP A 364 -12.17 24.20 -17.39
CA ASP A 364 -12.03 25.47 -18.06
C ASP A 364 -12.66 26.63 -17.25
N GLN A 365 -13.81 26.39 -16.61
CA GLN A 365 -14.43 27.35 -15.68
C GLN A 365 -13.57 27.62 -14.45
N MET A 366 -13.03 26.59 -13.82
CA MET A 366 -12.12 26.74 -12.67
C MET A 366 -10.88 27.55 -13.04
N LEU A 367 -10.24 27.25 -14.18
CA LEU A 367 -9.04 27.93 -14.64
C LEU A 367 -9.32 29.36 -15.13
N ALA A 368 -10.52 29.64 -15.63
CA ALA A 368 -10.95 31.00 -15.97
C ALA A 368 -11.13 31.86 -14.71
N SER A 369 -11.64 31.30 -13.62
CA SER A 369 -11.81 32.02 -12.37
C SER A 369 -10.52 32.10 -11.54
N ASN A 370 -9.70 31.04 -11.55
CA ASN A 370 -8.42 30.96 -10.85
C ASN A 370 -7.37 30.25 -11.72
N PRO A 371 -6.63 30.99 -12.58
CA PRO A 371 -5.63 30.40 -13.49
C PRO A 371 -4.50 29.66 -12.80
N GLU A 372 -4.22 29.95 -11.52
CA GLU A 372 -3.14 29.31 -10.77
C GLU A 372 -3.65 28.14 -9.89
N PHE A 373 -4.93 27.77 -9.98
CA PHE A 373 -5.51 26.70 -9.16
C PHE A 373 -4.94 25.33 -9.55
N VAL A 374 -4.01 24.84 -8.75
CA VAL A 374 -3.23 23.62 -8.99
C VAL A 374 -4.10 22.37 -9.24
N PRO A 375 -5.18 22.09 -8.48
CA PRO A 375 -6.01 20.92 -8.75
C PRO A 375 -6.65 20.93 -10.14
N ALA A 376 -7.09 22.08 -10.64
CA ALA A 376 -7.64 22.21 -11.99
C ALA A 376 -6.56 21.99 -13.06
N LYS A 377 -5.32 22.48 -12.84
CA LYS A 377 -4.18 22.22 -13.74
C LYS A 377 -3.84 20.71 -13.79
N LEU A 378 -3.92 20.01 -12.66
CA LEU A 378 -3.69 18.55 -12.63
C LEU A 378 -4.79 17.80 -13.39
N LEU A 379 -6.05 18.17 -13.21
CA LEU A 379 -7.16 17.63 -13.99
C LEU A 379 -7.00 17.92 -15.50
N ARG A 380 -6.55 19.13 -15.87
CA ARG A 380 -6.24 19.47 -17.26
C ARG A 380 -5.15 18.58 -17.83
N ALA A 381 -4.08 18.32 -17.07
CA ALA A 381 -3.03 17.41 -17.48
C ALA A 381 -3.56 15.98 -17.71
N ARG A 382 -4.42 15.48 -16.81
CA ARG A 382 -5.06 14.17 -16.98
C ARG A 382 -5.95 14.11 -18.23
N LEU A 383 -6.73 15.17 -18.51
CA LEU A 383 -7.53 15.26 -19.74
C LEU A 383 -6.64 15.22 -21.00
N LEU A 384 -5.55 15.99 -21.04
CA LEU A 384 -4.59 15.99 -22.15
C LEU A 384 -4.01 14.60 -22.41
N LEU A 385 -3.74 13.82 -21.35
CA LEU A 385 -3.26 12.43 -21.50
C LEU A 385 -4.33 11.51 -22.10
N VAL A 386 -5.59 11.68 -21.71
CA VAL A 386 -6.73 10.94 -22.31
C VAL A 386 -6.94 11.32 -23.78
N GLU A 387 -6.77 12.59 -24.12
CA GLU A 387 -6.84 13.13 -25.48
C GLU A 387 -5.62 12.75 -26.34
N ASN A 388 -4.66 11.98 -25.79
CA ASN A 388 -3.39 11.59 -26.41
C ASN A 388 -2.49 12.79 -26.78
N ASN A 389 -2.51 13.86 -25.97
CA ASN A 389 -1.68 15.06 -26.09
C ASN A 389 -0.61 15.13 -24.99
N PRO A 390 0.35 14.18 -24.93
CA PRO A 390 1.31 14.08 -23.84
C PRO A 390 2.30 15.25 -23.79
N ASP A 391 2.61 15.91 -24.93
CA ASP A 391 3.57 17.02 -24.97
C ASP A 391 3.02 18.27 -24.28
N GLU A 392 1.75 18.58 -24.49
CA GLU A 392 1.08 19.68 -23.78
C GLU A 392 0.95 19.37 -22.27
N ALA A 393 0.65 18.10 -21.93
CA ALA A 393 0.61 17.67 -20.53
C ALA A 393 1.98 17.84 -19.85
N VAL A 394 3.07 17.43 -20.50
CA VAL A 394 4.45 17.59 -20.01
C VAL A 394 4.80 19.07 -19.81
N THR A 395 4.42 19.94 -20.75
CA THR A 395 4.67 21.38 -20.66
C THR A 395 3.96 21.98 -19.44
N LEU A 396 2.69 21.65 -19.24
CA LEU A 396 1.90 22.10 -18.10
C LEU A 396 2.46 21.59 -16.77
N LEU A 397 2.80 20.31 -16.71
CA LEU A 397 3.31 19.65 -15.50
C LEU A 397 4.70 20.16 -15.10
N ASN A 398 5.60 20.42 -16.07
CA ASN A 398 6.91 21.00 -15.79
C ASN A 398 6.82 22.39 -15.16
N LYS A 399 5.80 23.19 -15.52
CA LYS A 399 5.53 24.46 -14.85
C LYS A 399 5.17 24.23 -13.38
N LEU A 400 4.33 23.23 -13.08
CA LEU A 400 3.98 22.88 -11.70
C LEU A 400 5.18 22.32 -10.90
N VAL A 401 6.12 21.61 -11.55
CA VAL A 401 7.40 21.21 -10.91
C VAL A 401 8.21 22.43 -10.48
N TRP A 402 8.28 23.43 -11.34
CA TRP A 402 8.97 24.68 -11.04
C TRP A 402 8.34 25.39 -9.84
N ASP A 403 7.03 25.44 -9.77
CA ASP A 403 6.25 26.06 -8.69
C ASP A 403 6.27 25.21 -7.40
N LYS A 404 6.88 24.03 -7.40
CA LYS A 404 6.96 23.07 -6.28
C LYS A 404 5.59 22.68 -5.71
N ALA A 405 4.58 22.64 -6.56
CA ALA A 405 3.20 22.32 -6.16
C ALA A 405 2.89 20.82 -6.35
N ASN A 406 2.34 20.15 -5.35
CA ASN A 406 1.88 18.75 -5.38
C ASN A 406 2.84 17.79 -6.12
N LEU A 407 4.13 17.85 -5.78
CA LEU A 407 5.20 17.22 -6.55
C LEU A 407 5.03 15.72 -6.79
N ASP A 408 4.48 14.98 -5.84
CA ASP A 408 4.27 13.53 -5.99
C ASP A 408 3.25 13.22 -7.09
N GLU A 409 2.14 13.95 -7.13
CA GLU A 409 1.12 13.80 -8.16
C GLU A 409 1.61 14.30 -9.53
N VAL A 410 2.31 15.44 -9.55
CA VAL A 410 2.92 15.98 -10.75
C VAL A 410 3.92 15.00 -11.36
N TYR A 411 4.82 14.43 -10.56
CA TYR A 411 5.76 13.42 -11.04
C TYR A 411 5.06 12.14 -11.50
N ALA A 412 4.01 11.70 -10.80
CA ALA A 412 3.22 10.55 -11.24
C ALA A 412 2.57 10.79 -12.61
N LEU A 413 2.00 11.98 -12.85
CA LEU A 413 1.42 12.35 -14.14
C LEU A 413 2.48 12.53 -15.24
N LEU A 414 3.67 13.07 -14.93
CA LEU A 414 4.80 13.09 -15.88
C LEU A 414 5.20 11.65 -16.26
N GLY A 415 5.28 10.73 -15.28
CA GLY A 415 5.50 9.34 -15.56
C GLY A 415 4.48 8.75 -16.53
N GLN A 416 3.19 9.02 -16.32
CA GLN A 416 2.13 8.60 -17.24
C GLN A 416 2.25 9.25 -18.62
N ALA A 417 2.60 10.55 -18.69
CA ALA A 417 2.81 11.23 -19.95
C ALA A 417 3.92 10.58 -20.79
N TYR A 418 5.04 10.25 -20.18
CA TYR A 418 6.13 9.55 -20.85
C TYR A 418 5.80 8.08 -21.19
N GLN A 419 4.90 7.42 -20.44
CA GLN A 419 4.34 6.11 -20.86
C GLN A 419 3.52 6.24 -22.15
N VAL A 420 2.67 7.28 -22.28
CA VAL A 420 1.92 7.57 -23.52
C VAL A 420 2.89 7.83 -24.67
N LYS A 421 4.00 8.54 -24.43
CA LYS A 421 5.10 8.76 -25.40
C LYS A 421 5.93 7.51 -25.69
N LYS A 422 5.67 6.39 -25.04
CA LYS A 422 6.45 5.12 -25.12
C LYS A 422 7.90 5.25 -24.63
N ASP A 423 8.26 6.33 -23.95
CA ASP A 423 9.56 6.52 -23.28
C ASP A 423 9.53 5.94 -21.86
N ARG A 424 9.74 4.63 -21.78
CA ARG A 424 9.70 3.88 -20.53
C ARG A 424 10.80 4.32 -19.54
N LYS A 425 11.99 4.64 -20.03
CA LYS A 425 13.12 5.04 -19.17
C LYS A 425 12.82 6.32 -18.42
N THR A 426 12.30 7.33 -19.12
CA THR A 426 11.91 8.62 -18.51
C THR A 426 10.68 8.46 -17.63
N ALA A 427 9.71 7.62 -18.01
CA ALA A 427 8.52 7.33 -17.18
C ALA A 427 8.92 6.72 -15.83
N ASP A 428 9.77 5.67 -15.84
CA ASP A 428 10.27 5.01 -14.62
C ASP A 428 11.03 6.00 -13.72
N LYS A 429 11.80 6.92 -14.28
CA LYS A 429 12.48 7.99 -13.53
C LYS A 429 11.48 8.87 -12.77
N TYR A 430 10.42 9.34 -13.43
CA TYR A 430 9.43 10.21 -12.81
C TYR A 430 8.58 9.49 -11.75
N PHE A 431 8.21 8.22 -11.97
CA PHE A 431 7.52 7.44 -10.95
C PHE A 431 8.39 7.25 -9.69
N LYS A 432 9.69 7.03 -9.84
CA LYS A 432 10.62 6.97 -8.69
C LYS A 432 10.68 8.30 -7.94
N GLN A 433 10.75 9.42 -8.64
CA GLN A 433 10.71 10.75 -8.03
C GLN A 433 9.40 10.99 -7.26
N ALA A 434 8.26 10.55 -7.81
CA ALA A 434 6.98 10.63 -7.11
C ALA A 434 7.01 9.84 -5.78
N LEU A 435 7.63 8.65 -5.77
CA LEU A 435 7.77 7.83 -4.54
C LEU A 435 8.81 8.37 -3.55
N GLU A 436 9.81 9.12 -4.00
CA GLU A 436 10.73 9.84 -3.13
C GLU A 436 10.01 10.93 -2.33
N VAL A 437 9.06 11.64 -2.97
CA VAL A 437 8.23 12.65 -2.33
C VAL A 437 7.15 12.01 -1.45
N ASN A 438 6.44 11.03 -1.98
CA ASN A 438 5.33 10.37 -1.30
C ASN A 438 5.34 8.85 -1.57
N PRO A 439 5.92 8.05 -0.66
CA PRO A 439 6.03 6.59 -0.83
C PRO A 439 4.70 5.85 -0.98
N VAL A 440 3.57 6.50 -0.66
CA VAL A 440 2.23 5.93 -0.76
C VAL A 440 1.41 6.47 -1.93
N ASN A 441 2.04 7.21 -2.86
CA ASN A 441 1.41 7.59 -4.13
C ASN A 441 1.09 6.32 -4.94
N LEU A 442 -0.19 6.01 -5.08
CA LEU A 442 -0.63 4.70 -5.60
C LEU A 442 -0.26 4.50 -7.08
N VAL A 443 -0.34 5.55 -7.90
CA VAL A 443 0.00 5.47 -9.31
C VAL A 443 1.49 5.19 -9.49
N ALA A 444 2.33 5.94 -8.82
CA ALA A 444 3.77 5.76 -8.87
C ALA A 444 4.20 4.41 -8.28
N PHE A 445 3.58 4.01 -7.15
CA PHE A 445 3.83 2.71 -6.54
C PHE A 445 3.52 1.56 -7.50
N THR A 446 2.32 1.54 -8.06
CA THR A 446 1.89 0.42 -8.94
C THR A 446 2.81 0.29 -10.15
N ASN A 447 3.16 1.41 -10.80
CA ASN A 447 4.04 1.38 -11.97
C ASN A 447 5.47 0.97 -11.60
N THR A 448 6.04 1.52 -10.54
CA THR A 448 7.41 1.21 -10.10
C THR A 448 7.51 -0.23 -9.60
N PHE A 449 6.56 -0.68 -8.78
CA PHE A 449 6.51 -2.04 -8.27
C PHE A 449 6.41 -3.06 -9.42
N SER A 450 5.47 -2.85 -10.36
CA SER A 450 5.31 -3.71 -11.52
C SER A 450 6.55 -3.72 -12.41
N SER A 451 7.21 -2.57 -12.61
CA SER A 451 8.46 -2.47 -13.38
C SER A 451 9.56 -3.34 -12.75
N TYR A 452 9.75 -3.29 -11.42
CA TYR A 452 10.72 -4.13 -10.73
C TYR A 452 10.37 -5.62 -10.76
N ILE A 453 9.09 -5.98 -10.64
CA ILE A 453 8.63 -7.38 -10.75
C ILE A 453 8.94 -7.93 -12.15
N LEU A 454 8.62 -7.18 -13.21
CA LEU A 454 8.88 -7.56 -14.60
C LEU A 454 10.39 -7.67 -14.91
N ALA A 455 11.20 -6.82 -14.29
CA ALA A 455 12.67 -6.88 -14.40
C ALA A 455 13.31 -7.98 -13.53
N GLY A 456 12.53 -8.76 -12.76
CA GLY A 456 13.03 -9.78 -11.84
C GLY A 456 13.71 -9.23 -10.58
N GLN A 457 13.67 -7.92 -10.34
CA GLN A 457 14.30 -7.21 -9.22
C GLN A 457 13.42 -7.24 -7.97
N ARG A 458 13.12 -8.45 -7.48
CA ARG A 458 12.16 -8.69 -6.40
C ARG A 458 12.55 -8.03 -5.08
N ASP A 459 13.84 -8.00 -4.75
CA ASP A 459 14.33 -7.37 -3.51
C ASP A 459 14.06 -5.87 -3.49
N ILE A 460 14.21 -5.20 -4.64
CA ILE A 460 13.90 -3.76 -4.76
C ILE A 460 12.39 -3.54 -4.70
N ALA A 461 11.60 -4.38 -5.36
CA ALA A 461 10.14 -4.34 -5.26
C ALA A 461 9.68 -4.48 -3.80
N ARG A 462 10.29 -5.38 -3.03
CA ARG A 462 10.03 -5.58 -1.60
C ARG A 462 10.33 -4.31 -0.79
N GLN A 463 11.47 -3.68 -1.02
CA GLN A 463 11.84 -2.45 -0.31
C GLN A 463 10.85 -1.30 -0.56
N VAL A 464 10.38 -1.14 -1.79
CA VAL A 464 9.37 -0.13 -2.16
C VAL A 464 8.04 -0.43 -1.45
N LEU A 465 7.63 -1.69 -1.43
CA LEU A 465 6.41 -2.15 -0.77
C LEU A 465 6.46 -1.96 0.74
N ASP A 466 7.58 -2.32 1.39
CA ASP A 466 7.75 -2.21 2.84
C ASP A 466 7.69 -0.74 3.31
N LYS A 467 8.24 0.20 2.52
CA LYS A 467 8.11 1.64 2.80
C LYS A 467 6.65 2.09 2.76
N ALA A 468 5.89 1.64 1.76
CA ALA A 468 4.48 1.98 1.62
C ALA A 468 3.63 1.39 2.76
N LEU A 469 3.84 0.11 3.10
CA LEU A 469 3.13 -0.58 4.18
C LEU A 469 3.46 -0.02 5.57
N LYS A 470 4.68 0.46 5.80
CA LYS A 470 5.06 1.14 7.04
C LYS A 470 4.21 2.39 7.29
N LEU A 471 3.87 3.13 6.25
CA LEU A 471 3.06 4.34 6.33
C LEU A 471 1.56 4.04 6.32
N LYS A 472 1.13 3.06 5.53
CA LYS A 472 -0.28 2.65 5.39
C LYS A 472 -0.43 1.12 5.47
N PRO A 473 -0.37 0.54 6.69
CA PRO A 473 -0.29 -0.92 6.89
C PRO A 473 -1.56 -1.69 6.50
N ASN A 474 -2.69 -1.01 6.32
CA ASN A 474 -3.98 -1.62 5.99
C ASN A 474 -4.50 -1.18 4.60
N GLN A 475 -3.66 -0.52 3.79
CA GLN A 475 -4.06 -0.14 2.43
C GLN A 475 -4.16 -1.38 1.55
N ILE A 476 -5.35 -1.65 1.05
CA ILE A 476 -5.68 -2.88 0.29
C ILE A 476 -4.73 -3.11 -0.89
N ASN A 477 -4.44 -2.09 -1.69
CA ASN A 477 -3.59 -2.24 -2.86
C ASN A 477 -2.16 -2.68 -2.49
N PHE A 478 -1.61 -2.18 -1.39
CA PHE A 478 -0.30 -2.61 -0.90
C PHE A 478 -0.33 -4.03 -0.34
N LEU A 479 -1.40 -4.41 0.37
CA LEU A 479 -1.58 -5.77 0.85
C LEU A 479 -1.74 -6.77 -0.31
N ILE A 480 -2.46 -6.41 -1.38
CA ILE A 480 -2.56 -7.23 -2.60
C ILE A 480 -1.17 -7.43 -3.20
N SER A 481 -0.41 -6.34 -3.40
CA SER A 481 0.97 -6.42 -3.92
C SER A 481 1.88 -7.26 -3.02
N GLN A 482 1.69 -7.22 -1.70
CA GLN A 482 2.41 -8.07 -0.75
C GLN A 482 2.08 -9.55 -0.96
N ALA A 483 0.78 -9.89 -1.03
CA ALA A 483 0.35 -11.26 -1.24
C ALA A 483 0.86 -11.81 -2.58
N GLU A 484 0.77 -11.02 -3.66
CA GLU A 484 1.28 -11.38 -4.98
C GLU A 484 2.79 -11.62 -4.99
N LEU A 485 3.57 -10.73 -4.35
CA LEU A 485 5.01 -10.88 -4.22
C LEU A 485 5.38 -12.12 -3.40
N ASP A 486 4.69 -12.36 -2.27
CA ASP A 486 4.92 -13.54 -1.44
C ASP A 486 4.57 -14.84 -2.20
N ILE A 487 3.53 -14.83 -3.06
CA ILE A 487 3.19 -15.94 -3.96
C ILE A 487 4.32 -16.17 -4.98
N ILE A 488 4.84 -15.12 -5.62
CA ILE A 488 5.95 -15.20 -6.59
C ILE A 488 7.22 -15.75 -5.93
N GLU A 489 7.49 -15.36 -4.69
CA GLU A 489 8.63 -15.81 -3.90
C GLU A 489 8.41 -17.16 -3.20
N LYS A 490 7.24 -17.76 -3.39
CA LYS A 490 6.82 -19.03 -2.77
C LYS A 490 6.79 -18.98 -1.24
N ARG A 491 6.53 -17.82 -0.66
CA ARG A 491 6.36 -17.61 0.78
C ARG A 491 4.90 -17.85 1.18
N TRP A 492 4.48 -19.11 1.07
CA TRP A 492 3.08 -19.49 1.12
C TRP A 492 2.37 -19.13 2.43
N ASP A 493 3.03 -19.25 3.58
CA ASP A 493 2.42 -18.97 4.89
C ASP A 493 2.23 -17.46 5.07
N GLN A 494 3.23 -16.66 4.71
CA GLN A 494 3.14 -15.20 4.72
C GLN A 494 2.04 -14.72 3.76
N ALA A 495 1.99 -15.26 2.53
CA ALA A 495 0.93 -14.95 1.58
C ALA A 495 -0.45 -15.26 2.17
N GLN A 496 -0.61 -16.41 2.86
CA GLN A 496 -1.85 -16.82 3.49
C GLN A 496 -2.29 -15.83 4.58
N ASP A 497 -1.36 -15.40 5.45
CA ASP A 497 -1.64 -14.43 6.52
C ASP A 497 -2.08 -13.08 5.95
N VAL A 498 -1.42 -12.63 4.87
CA VAL A 498 -1.80 -11.39 4.18
C VAL A 498 -3.18 -11.52 3.53
N VAL A 499 -3.50 -12.67 2.93
CA VAL A 499 -4.84 -12.93 2.35
C VAL A 499 -5.93 -12.88 3.43
N HIS A 500 -5.69 -13.44 4.61
CA HIS A 500 -6.62 -13.31 5.74
C HIS A 500 -6.80 -11.85 6.15
N LYS A 501 -5.70 -11.07 6.20
CA LYS A 501 -5.77 -9.64 6.49
C LYS A 501 -6.54 -8.87 5.42
N ILE A 502 -6.34 -9.19 4.13
CA ILE A 502 -7.11 -8.59 3.02
C ILE A 502 -8.61 -8.89 3.19
N ALA A 503 -8.98 -10.10 3.58
CA ALA A 503 -10.38 -10.49 3.78
C ALA A 503 -11.10 -9.66 4.86
N LEU A 504 -10.36 -9.10 5.84
CA LEU A 504 -10.93 -8.22 6.87
C LEU A 504 -11.22 -6.80 6.35
N PHE A 505 -10.45 -6.32 5.37
CA PHE A 505 -10.51 -4.93 4.91
C PHE A 505 -11.07 -4.76 3.49
N SER A 506 -11.11 -5.83 2.68
CA SER A 506 -11.57 -5.75 1.29
C SER A 506 -13.08 -5.62 1.21
N LYS A 507 -13.55 -4.62 0.45
CA LYS A 507 -14.97 -4.49 0.07
C LYS A 507 -15.35 -5.48 -1.05
N GLU A 508 -14.38 -5.95 -1.83
CA GLU A 508 -14.56 -6.88 -2.94
C GLU A 508 -14.31 -8.31 -2.47
N LYS A 509 -15.38 -9.11 -2.36
CA LYS A 509 -15.31 -10.51 -1.90
C LYS A 509 -14.46 -11.40 -2.80
N ALA A 510 -14.39 -11.11 -4.10
CA ALA A 510 -13.64 -11.90 -5.07
C ALA A 510 -12.13 -11.85 -4.85
N VAL A 511 -11.57 -10.70 -4.42
CA VAL A 511 -10.12 -10.48 -4.29
C VAL A 511 -9.46 -11.46 -3.29
N PRO A 512 -9.89 -11.56 -2.03
CA PRO A 512 -9.28 -12.50 -1.11
C PRO A 512 -9.47 -13.96 -1.52
N ILE A 513 -10.61 -14.31 -2.13
CA ILE A 513 -10.87 -15.69 -2.63
C ILE A 513 -9.91 -16.00 -3.78
N TYR A 514 -9.68 -15.06 -4.70
CA TYR A 514 -8.76 -15.20 -5.82
C TYR A 514 -7.31 -15.41 -5.34
N LEU A 515 -6.86 -14.58 -4.42
CA LEU A 515 -5.51 -14.70 -3.85
C LEU A 515 -5.33 -16.00 -3.06
N GLN A 516 -6.36 -16.42 -2.31
CA GLN A 516 -6.38 -17.72 -1.63
C GLN A 516 -6.23 -18.88 -2.62
N ALA A 517 -6.97 -18.83 -3.73
CA ALA A 517 -6.86 -19.83 -4.79
C ALA A 517 -5.47 -19.86 -5.41
N ASN A 518 -4.84 -18.68 -5.62
CA ASN A 518 -3.47 -18.59 -6.12
C ASN A 518 -2.44 -19.21 -5.15
N VAL A 519 -2.60 -19.00 -3.83
CA VAL A 519 -1.75 -19.64 -2.81
C VAL A 519 -1.90 -21.16 -2.87
N LEU A 520 -3.13 -21.67 -2.95
CA LEU A 520 -3.41 -23.12 -3.03
C LEU A 520 -2.82 -23.73 -4.32
N GLN A 521 -3.00 -23.05 -5.46
CA GLN A 521 -2.42 -23.45 -6.73
C GLN A 521 -0.90 -23.53 -6.64
N GLY A 522 -0.25 -22.51 -6.07
CA GLY A 522 1.20 -22.45 -5.88
C GLY A 522 1.74 -23.55 -4.96
N ARG A 523 0.95 -23.99 -3.97
CA ARG A 523 1.25 -25.14 -3.10
C ARG A 523 1.00 -26.50 -3.77
N GLY A 524 0.50 -26.52 -5.02
CA GLY A 524 0.12 -27.75 -5.71
C GLY A 524 -1.23 -28.34 -5.28
N LYS A 525 -2.02 -27.63 -4.46
CA LYS A 525 -3.36 -28.05 -4.02
C LYS A 525 -4.40 -27.67 -5.09
N TYR A 526 -4.25 -28.25 -6.28
CA TYR A 526 -5.02 -27.86 -7.46
C TYR A 526 -6.52 -28.08 -7.29
N THR A 527 -6.96 -29.15 -6.64
CA THR A 527 -8.37 -29.43 -6.42
C THR A 527 -9.06 -28.34 -5.59
N ASP A 528 -8.40 -27.89 -4.51
CA ASP A 528 -8.92 -26.85 -3.64
C ASP A 528 -8.94 -25.49 -4.38
N ALA A 529 -7.89 -25.20 -5.15
CA ALA A 529 -7.80 -23.99 -5.98
C ALA A 529 -8.90 -23.94 -7.04
N ILE A 530 -9.17 -25.06 -7.73
CA ILE A 530 -10.25 -25.22 -8.71
C ILE A 530 -11.59 -24.82 -8.09
N GLY A 531 -11.93 -25.37 -6.91
CA GLY A 531 -13.20 -25.05 -6.25
C GLY A 531 -13.38 -23.56 -5.95
N LEU A 532 -12.29 -22.86 -5.57
CA LEU A 532 -12.35 -21.42 -5.33
C LEU A 532 -12.46 -20.60 -6.62
N TYR A 533 -11.74 -20.96 -7.69
CA TYR A 533 -11.88 -20.28 -8.98
C TYR A 533 -13.28 -20.49 -9.59
N GLU A 534 -13.84 -21.69 -9.48
CA GLU A 534 -15.23 -21.96 -9.92
C GLU A 534 -16.23 -21.11 -9.16
N LYS A 535 -16.07 -20.99 -7.82
CA LYS A 535 -16.91 -20.11 -6.99
C LYS A 535 -16.87 -18.66 -7.46
N ILE A 536 -15.68 -18.14 -7.77
CA ILE A 536 -15.54 -16.77 -8.30
C ILE A 536 -16.27 -16.66 -9.65
N LEU A 537 -16.09 -17.62 -10.55
CA LEU A 537 -16.68 -17.59 -11.89
C LEU A 537 -18.22 -17.81 -11.91
N GLN A 538 -18.78 -18.40 -10.85
CA GLN A 538 -20.24 -18.47 -10.66
C GLN A 538 -20.82 -17.09 -10.36
N GLU A 539 -20.17 -16.30 -9.48
CA GLU A 539 -20.61 -14.96 -9.09
C GLU A 539 -20.17 -13.90 -10.12
N PHE A 540 -18.99 -14.05 -10.68
CA PHE A 540 -18.33 -13.12 -11.61
C PHE A 540 -17.86 -13.86 -12.88
N PRO A 541 -18.76 -14.24 -13.79
CA PRO A 541 -18.41 -15.04 -14.99
C PRO A 541 -17.37 -14.38 -15.90
N GLY A 542 -17.22 -13.04 -15.84
CA GLY A 542 -16.24 -12.27 -16.60
C GLY A 542 -14.85 -12.15 -15.93
N HIS A 543 -14.59 -12.83 -14.80
CA HIS A 543 -13.29 -12.73 -14.11
C HIS A 543 -12.22 -13.56 -14.82
N ILE A 544 -11.61 -12.97 -15.86
CA ILE A 544 -10.70 -13.65 -16.81
C ILE A 544 -9.51 -14.29 -16.09
N ASN A 545 -8.92 -13.62 -15.08
CA ASN A 545 -7.78 -14.18 -14.34
C ASN A 545 -8.12 -15.49 -13.61
N SER A 546 -9.33 -15.58 -13.04
CA SER A 546 -9.81 -16.84 -12.44
C SER A 546 -9.99 -17.93 -13.48
N LEU A 547 -10.51 -17.61 -14.66
CA LEU A 547 -10.66 -18.57 -15.75
C LEU A 547 -9.31 -19.12 -16.23
N ILE A 548 -8.34 -18.24 -16.40
CA ILE A 548 -6.98 -18.61 -16.80
C ILE A 548 -6.34 -19.53 -15.76
N ASN A 549 -6.42 -19.18 -14.48
CA ASN A 549 -5.82 -19.97 -13.41
C ASN A 549 -6.60 -21.27 -13.13
N LEU A 550 -7.92 -21.26 -13.34
CA LEU A 550 -8.73 -22.48 -13.33
C LEU A 550 -8.25 -23.47 -14.41
N ALA A 551 -8.09 -22.98 -15.65
CA ALA A 551 -7.60 -23.83 -16.75
C ALA A 551 -6.20 -24.39 -16.47
N ARG A 552 -5.29 -23.55 -15.94
CA ARG A 552 -3.95 -23.99 -15.50
C ARG A 552 -4.00 -25.03 -14.39
N SER A 553 -4.91 -24.87 -13.43
CA SER A 553 -5.09 -25.83 -12.34
C SER A 553 -5.64 -27.16 -12.83
N TYR A 554 -6.58 -27.14 -13.79
CA TYR A 554 -7.05 -28.36 -14.44
C TYR A 554 -5.94 -29.05 -15.24
N ASP A 555 -5.12 -28.30 -16.01
CA ASP A 555 -4.00 -28.87 -16.75
C ASP A 555 -2.96 -29.48 -15.79
N ALA A 556 -2.56 -28.76 -14.75
CA ALA A 556 -1.60 -29.21 -13.74
C ALA A 556 -2.10 -30.43 -12.93
N SER A 557 -3.41 -30.59 -12.78
CA SER A 557 -4.03 -31.76 -12.11
C SER A 557 -4.30 -32.92 -13.05
N GLY A 558 -3.89 -32.83 -14.33
CA GLY A 558 -4.08 -33.87 -15.34
C GLY A 558 -5.48 -33.91 -15.96
N GLN A 559 -6.32 -32.90 -15.72
CA GLN A 559 -7.70 -32.82 -16.22
C GLN A 559 -7.79 -31.91 -17.46
N LYS A 560 -6.92 -32.15 -18.45
CA LYS A 560 -6.73 -31.29 -19.63
C LYS A 560 -8.01 -31.05 -20.43
N GLU A 561 -8.86 -32.05 -20.54
CA GLU A 561 -10.12 -31.97 -21.27
C GLU A 561 -11.07 -30.96 -20.61
N LYS A 562 -11.05 -30.87 -19.27
CA LYS A 562 -11.87 -29.87 -18.57
C LYS A 562 -11.33 -28.46 -18.79
N ALA A 563 -9.99 -28.28 -18.80
CA ALA A 563 -9.39 -27.00 -19.12
C ALA A 563 -9.84 -26.49 -20.50
N VAL A 564 -9.76 -27.36 -21.52
CA VAL A 564 -10.22 -27.07 -22.88
C VAL A 564 -11.72 -26.73 -22.89
N PHE A 565 -12.56 -27.55 -22.28
CA PHE A 565 -14.01 -27.36 -22.24
C PHE A 565 -14.42 -26.00 -21.62
N TYR A 566 -13.83 -25.65 -20.50
CA TYR A 566 -14.14 -24.36 -19.83
C TYR A 566 -13.68 -23.17 -20.66
N LEU A 567 -12.50 -23.23 -21.27
CA LEU A 567 -11.98 -22.16 -22.11
C LEU A 567 -12.75 -22.00 -23.41
N GLU A 568 -13.09 -23.11 -24.11
CA GLU A 568 -13.91 -23.09 -25.32
C GLU A 568 -15.30 -22.48 -25.03
N LYS A 569 -15.97 -22.90 -23.96
CA LYS A 569 -17.28 -22.37 -23.53
C LYS A 569 -17.22 -20.86 -23.23
N HIS A 570 -16.13 -20.39 -22.59
CA HIS A 570 -15.97 -18.96 -22.32
C HIS A 570 -15.59 -18.20 -23.58
N HIS A 571 -14.80 -18.78 -24.49
CA HIS A 571 -14.51 -18.18 -25.79
C HIS A 571 -15.78 -17.98 -26.63
N GLU A 572 -16.70 -18.95 -26.63
CA GLU A 572 -18.01 -18.80 -27.30
C GLU A 572 -18.78 -17.59 -26.75
N LYS A 573 -18.73 -17.37 -25.42
CA LYS A 573 -19.43 -16.26 -24.78
C LYS A 573 -18.70 -14.91 -24.93
N TYR A 574 -17.36 -14.94 -24.93
CA TYR A 574 -16.48 -13.77 -24.99
C TYR A 574 -15.46 -13.92 -26.14
N PRO A 575 -15.89 -13.99 -27.38
CA PRO A 575 -15.03 -14.32 -28.53
C PRO A 575 -13.96 -13.24 -28.82
N ASP A 576 -14.18 -12.03 -28.32
CA ASP A 576 -13.29 -10.89 -28.51
C ASP A 576 -12.17 -10.81 -27.45
N SER A 577 -12.16 -11.72 -26.47
CA SER A 577 -11.15 -11.73 -25.40
C SER A 577 -9.83 -12.33 -25.90
N SER A 578 -8.86 -11.45 -26.19
CA SER A 578 -7.49 -11.87 -26.57
C SER A 578 -6.81 -12.71 -25.49
N ALA A 579 -7.14 -12.48 -24.21
CA ALA A 579 -6.60 -13.26 -23.09
C ALA A 579 -7.08 -14.71 -23.13
N ILE A 580 -8.37 -14.95 -23.39
CA ILE A 580 -8.93 -16.31 -23.51
C ILE A 580 -8.32 -17.00 -24.74
N VAL A 581 -8.24 -16.31 -25.89
CA VAL A 581 -7.61 -16.83 -27.10
C VAL A 581 -6.15 -17.22 -26.85
N GLY A 582 -5.39 -16.38 -26.14
CA GLY A 582 -4.01 -16.68 -25.79
C GLY A 582 -3.87 -17.96 -24.97
N VAL A 583 -4.63 -18.08 -23.87
CA VAL A 583 -4.56 -19.27 -22.99
C VAL A 583 -5.07 -20.52 -23.70
N LEU A 584 -6.16 -20.43 -24.47
CA LEU A 584 -6.67 -21.56 -25.23
C LEU A 584 -5.67 -22.02 -26.29
N THR A 585 -4.96 -21.08 -26.92
CA THR A 585 -3.84 -21.40 -27.85
C THR A 585 -2.73 -22.15 -27.12
N ASP A 586 -2.30 -21.70 -25.94
CA ASP A 586 -1.27 -22.37 -25.15
C ASP A 586 -1.70 -23.78 -24.74
N VAL A 587 -2.96 -23.96 -24.35
CA VAL A 587 -3.50 -25.31 -24.01
C VAL A 587 -3.54 -26.20 -25.24
N TYR A 588 -3.95 -25.71 -26.40
CA TYR A 588 -3.90 -26.50 -27.63
C TYR A 588 -2.46 -26.86 -28.04
N LEU A 589 -1.52 -25.95 -27.88
CA LEU A 589 -0.09 -26.22 -28.12
C LEU A 589 0.44 -27.30 -27.16
N GLY A 590 0.10 -27.22 -25.87
CA GLY A 590 0.46 -28.24 -24.87
C GLY A 590 -0.09 -29.63 -25.21
N ASN A 591 -1.28 -29.68 -25.83
CA ASN A 591 -1.93 -30.89 -26.29
C ASN A 591 -1.48 -31.31 -27.72
N LYS A 592 -0.66 -30.50 -28.39
CA LYS A 592 -0.24 -30.66 -29.79
C LYS A 592 -1.43 -30.59 -30.78
N ASP A 593 -2.50 -29.94 -30.43
CA ASP A 593 -3.68 -29.71 -31.25
C ASP A 593 -3.48 -28.50 -32.18
N TYR A 594 -2.42 -28.52 -32.96
CA TYR A 594 -1.99 -27.42 -33.84
C TYR A 594 -3.12 -26.92 -34.75
N LYS A 595 -3.93 -27.83 -35.30
CA LYS A 595 -5.04 -27.47 -36.19
C LYS A 595 -6.11 -26.62 -35.49
N LYS A 596 -6.44 -26.93 -34.22
CA LYS A 596 -7.38 -26.14 -33.44
C LYS A 596 -6.79 -24.77 -33.11
N ALA A 597 -5.51 -24.70 -32.72
CA ALA A 597 -4.80 -23.46 -32.46
C ALA A 597 -4.77 -22.54 -33.69
N GLN A 598 -4.47 -23.07 -34.87
CA GLN A 598 -4.46 -22.33 -36.12
C GLN A 598 -5.86 -21.78 -36.47
N LYS A 599 -6.90 -22.63 -36.37
CA LYS A 599 -8.27 -22.21 -36.64
C LYS A 599 -8.71 -21.08 -35.71
N LEU A 600 -8.38 -21.18 -34.41
CA LEU A 600 -8.69 -20.18 -33.41
C LEU A 600 -8.02 -18.83 -33.75
N LEU A 601 -6.72 -18.87 -34.03
CA LEU A 601 -5.93 -17.68 -34.34
C LEU A 601 -6.29 -17.04 -35.68
N THR A 602 -6.59 -17.84 -36.69
CA THR A 602 -7.08 -17.33 -37.99
C THR A 602 -8.41 -16.62 -37.80
N GLY A 603 -9.36 -17.23 -37.07
CA GLY A 603 -10.63 -16.57 -36.74
C GLY A 603 -10.46 -15.29 -35.92
N GLN A 604 -9.46 -15.23 -35.06
CA GLN A 604 -9.13 -14.02 -34.32
C GLN A 604 -8.55 -12.92 -35.22
N ILE A 605 -7.67 -13.28 -36.17
CA ILE A 605 -7.11 -12.38 -37.19
C ILE A 605 -8.21 -11.84 -38.10
N ASP A 606 -9.14 -12.68 -38.58
CA ASP A 606 -10.25 -12.26 -39.42
C ASP A 606 -11.15 -11.23 -38.72
N ARG A 607 -11.32 -11.38 -37.41
CA ARG A 607 -12.14 -10.51 -36.58
C ARG A 607 -11.40 -9.23 -36.17
N PHE A 608 -10.10 -9.35 -35.87
CA PHE A 608 -9.20 -8.26 -35.43
C PHE A 608 -7.93 -8.22 -36.29
N PRO A 609 -8.01 -7.74 -37.54
CA PRO A 609 -6.88 -7.77 -38.47
C PRO A 609 -5.62 -7.04 -38.00
N LYS A 610 -5.77 -6.09 -37.04
CA LYS A 610 -4.64 -5.35 -36.44
C LYS A 610 -4.03 -6.05 -35.22
N SER A 611 -4.47 -7.25 -34.84
CA SER A 611 -3.96 -7.97 -33.67
C SER A 611 -2.57 -8.56 -33.95
N VAL A 612 -1.52 -7.82 -33.65
CA VAL A 612 -0.11 -8.24 -33.77
C VAL A 612 0.14 -9.58 -33.06
N SER A 613 -0.34 -9.72 -31.83
CA SER A 613 -0.16 -10.94 -31.02
C SER A 613 -0.74 -12.19 -31.69
N SER A 614 -1.84 -12.06 -32.46
CA SER A 614 -2.44 -13.18 -33.15
C SER A 614 -1.57 -13.66 -34.35
N TYR A 615 -0.93 -12.75 -35.08
CA TYR A 615 0.00 -13.10 -36.15
C TYR A 615 1.28 -13.78 -35.59
N LEU A 616 1.84 -13.23 -34.52
CA LEU A 616 3.01 -13.81 -33.85
C LEU A 616 2.71 -15.22 -33.32
N ALA A 617 1.53 -15.39 -32.68
CA ALA A 617 1.10 -16.68 -32.17
C ALA A 617 0.84 -17.69 -33.32
N LEU A 618 0.17 -17.26 -34.41
CA LEU A 618 -0.07 -18.13 -35.57
C LEU A 618 1.22 -18.60 -36.21
N ALA A 619 2.17 -17.70 -36.43
CA ALA A 619 3.50 -18.07 -36.96
C ALA A 619 4.21 -19.06 -36.04
N LYS A 620 4.17 -18.87 -34.73
CA LYS A 620 4.72 -19.82 -33.73
C LYS A 620 4.06 -21.21 -33.84
N VAL A 621 2.73 -21.24 -33.96
CA VAL A 621 1.98 -22.50 -34.11
C VAL A 621 2.36 -23.20 -35.40
N GLN A 622 2.52 -22.48 -36.51
CA GLN A 622 2.93 -23.02 -37.82
C GLN A 622 4.36 -23.62 -37.77
N VAL A 623 5.30 -22.93 -37.10
CA VAL A 623 6.66 -23.46 -36.89
C VAL A 623 6.62 -24.77 -36.09
N LEU A 624 5.85 -24.81 -34.99
CA LEU A 624 5.75 -25.97 -34.12
C LEU A 624 4.99 -27.15 -34.78
N SER A 625 4.07 -26.86 -35.69
CA SER A 625 3.35 -27.89 -36.45
C SER A 625 4.17 -28.46 -37.62
N GLY A 626 5.34 -27.89 -37.92
CA GLY A 626 6.21 -28.31 -39.01
C GLY A 626 5.73 -27.87 -40.39
N GLU A 627 4.94 -26.77 -40.46
CA GLU A 627 4.58 -26.18 -41.74
C GLU A 627 5.80 -25.65 -42.49
N ASN A 628 5.63 -25.52 -43.82
CA ASN A 628 6.73 -24.99 -44.63
C ASN A 628 7.03 -23.53 -44.28
N GLY A 629 8.28 -23.11 -44.46
CA GLY A 629 8.70 -21.74 -44.11
C GLY A 629 7.95 -20.66 -44.90
N GLU A 630 7.35 -20.97 -46.03
CA GLU A 630 6.57 -20.02 -46.82
C GLU A 630 5.25 -19.65 -46.09
N SER A 631 4.56 -20.59 -45.49
CA SER A 631 3.34 -20.29 -44.69
C SER A 631 3.65 -19.35 -43.52
N VAL A 632 4.76 -19.61 -42.82
CA VAL A 632 5.20 -18.77 -41.70
C VAL A 632 5.53 -17.35 -42.15
N ARG A 633 6.31 -17.27 -43.27
CA ARG A 633 6.67 -15.97 -43.86
C ARG A 633 5.44 -15.16 -44.25
N GLN A 634 4.49 -15.79 -44.92
CA GLN A 634 3.23 -15.13 -45.33
C GLN A 634 2.42 -14.62 -44.16
N THR A 635 2.42 -15.32 -43.04
CA THR A 635 1.75 -14.89 -41.81
C THR A 635 2.39 -13.58 -41.31
N TYR A 636 3.72 -13.49 -41.23
CA TYR A 636 4.40 -12.27 -40.83
C TYR A 636 4.16 -11.11 -41.81
N LEU A 637 4.26 -11.37 -43.10
CA LEU A 637 4.04 -10.36 -44.14
C LEU A 637 2.60 -9.80 -44.12
N LYS A 638 1.60 -10.65 -43.94
CA LYS A 638 0.22 -10.22 -43.78
C LYS A 638 0.06 -9.34 -42.53
N GLY A 639 0.70 -9.71 -41.44
CA GLY A 639 0.70 -8.91 -40.22
C GLY A 639 1.30 -7.52 -40.43
N LEU A 640 2.44 -7.43 -41.14
CA LEU A 640 3.11 -6.19 -41.48
C LEU A 640 2.34 -5.36 -42.54
N GLN A 641 1.62 -6.00 -43.45
CA GLN A 641 0.75 -5.29 -44.38
C GLN A 641 -0.31 -4.45 -43.67
N VAL A 642 -0.85 -4.96 -42.55
CA VAL A 642 -1.90 -4.30 -41.75
C VAL A 642 -1.32 -3.40 -40.67
N ASN A 643 -0.11 -3.73 -40.18
CA ASN A 643 0.62 -3.01 -39.15
C ASN A 643 2.06 -2.71 -39.65
N PRO A 644 2.23 -1.78 -40.63
CA PRO A 644 3.51 -1.57 -41.30
C PRO A 644 4.63 -1.06 -40.40
N ASP A 645 4.27 -0.42 -39.27
CA ASP A 645 5.22 0.15 -38.32
C ASP A 645 5.40 -0.71 -37.05
N ASP A 646 4.89 -1.95 -37.05
CA ASP A 646 5.03 -2.80 -35.87
C ASP A 646 6.43 -3.43 -35.76
N LEU A 647 7.14 -3.04 -34.70
CA LEU A 647 8.50 -3.46 -34.40
C LEU A 647 8.61 -4.98 -34.12
N GLN A 648 7.62 -5.55 -33.44
CA GLN A 648 7.66 -6.95 -33.03
C GLN A 648 7.52 -7.88 -34.24
N LEU A 649 6.60 -7.56 -35.14
CA LEU A 649 6.43 -8.33 -36.38
C LEU A 649 7.66 -8.21 -37.29
N ALA A 650 8.24 -7.01 -37.47
CA ALA A 650 9.42 -6.81 -38.28
C ALA A 650 10.63 -7.57 -37.71
N LEU A 651 10.88 -7.46 -36.41
CA LEU A 651 11.96 -8.20 -35.73
C LEU A 651 11.74 -9.72 -35.81
N ALA A 652 10.50 -10.19 -35.63
CA ALA A 652 10.18 -11.62 -35.73
C ALA A 652 10.40 -12.18 -37.16
N LEU A 653 10.01 -11.41 -38.20
CA LEU A 653 10.25 -11.80 -39.60
C LEU A 653 11.74 -11.82 -39.93
N ALA A 654 12.50 -10.78 -39.49
CA ALA A 654 13.94 -10.74 -39.72
C ALA A 654 14.64 -11.92 -39.01
N GLY A 655 14.31 -12.21 -37.73
CA GLY A 655 14.83 -13.38 -37.03
C GLY A 655 14.42 -14.71 -37.67
N PHE A 656 13.23 -14.80 -38.27
CA PHE A 656 12.84 -15.98 -39.06
C PHE A 656 13.71 -16.15 -40.29
N TYR A 657 14.03 -15.07 -41.04
CA TYR A 657 14.92 -15.10 -42.16
C TYR A 657 16.36 -15.51 -41.75
N GLU A 658 16.85 -15.01 -40.63
CA GLU A 658 18.18 -15.43 -40.10
C GLU A 658 18.24 -16.96 -39.82
N GLN A 659 17.20 -17.49 -39.15
CA GLN A 659 17.11 -18.93 -38.86
C GLN A 659 17.02 -19.77 -40.13
N ALA A 660 16.39 -19.23 -41.18
CA ALA A 660 16.33 -19.86 -42.50
C ALA A 660 17.64 -19.68 -43.33
N ASN A 661 18.67 -19.00 -42.77
CA ASN A 661 19.91 -18.59 -43.46
C ASN A 661 19.67 -17.64 -44.67
N GLU A 662 18.56 -16.94 -44.68
CA GLU A 662 18.17 -15.96 -45.71
C GLU A 662 18.67 -14.54 -45.33
N LYS A 663 19.99 -14.40 -45.15
CA LYS A 663 20.62 -13.19 -44.58
C LYS A 663 20.28 -11.88 -45.33
N LEU A 664 20.17 -11.96 -46.67
CA LEU A 664 19.82 -10.77 -47.48
C LEU A 664 18.39 -10.26 -47.17
N ASN A 665 17.45 -11.16 -46.94
CA ASN A 665 16.09 -10.79 -46.59
C ASN A 665 16.02 -10.23 -45.17
N ALA A 666 16.77 -10.83 -44.21
CA ALA A 666 16.88 -10.30 -42.86
C ALA A 666 17.46 -8.88 -42.82
N LYS A 667 18.60 -8.66 -43.59
CA LYS A 667 19.22 -7.35 -43.72
C LYS A 667 18.24 -6.31 -44.22
N LYS A 668 17.50 -6.61 -45.29
CA LYS A 668 16.50 -5.70 -45.84
C LYS A 668 15.42 -5.28 -44.82
N ILE A 669 14.90 -6.25 -44.04
CA ILE A 669 13.89 -5.93 -43.03
C ILE A 669 14.47 -5.04 -41.91
N TYR A 670 15.71 -5.31 -41.46
CA TYR A 670 16.35 -4.46 -40.45
C TYR A 670 16.63 -3.05 -40.97
N GLU A 671 17.09 -2.93 -42.23
CA GLU A 671 17.34 -1.64 -42.87
C GLU A 671 16.06 -0.84 -43.00
N GLU A 672 14.95 -1.43 -43.49
CA GLU A 672 13.63 -0.79 -43.60
C GLU A 672 13.07 -0.41 -42.21
N LEU A 673 13.38 -1.21 -41.18
CA LEU A 673 12.97 -0.91 -39.80
C LEU A 673 13.74 0.30 -39.25
N LEU A 674 15.05 0.37 -39.46
CA LEU A 674 15.88 1.47 -38.96
C LEU A 674 15.70 2.75 -39.75
N ASP A 675 15.28 2.71 -41.01
CA ASP A 675 14.89 3.89 -41.79
C ASP A 675 13.68 4.60 -41.17
N ARG A 676 12.75 3.82 -40.61
CA ARG A 676 11.53 4.34 -39.98
C ARG A 676 11.70 4.62 -38.49
N HIS A 677 12.48 3.78 -37.81
CA HIS A 677 12.72 3.79 -36.38
C HIS A 677 14.23 3.73 -36.08
N PRO A 678 14.97 4.83 -36.27
CA PRO A 678 16.42 4.84 -36.20
C PRO A 678 17.01 4.35 -34.88
N ASP A 679 16.29 4.53 -33.76
CA ASP A 679 16.81 4.30 -32.38
C ASP A 679 16.38 2.96 -31.78
N VAL A 680 16.04 1.96 -32.59
CA VAL A 680 15.70 0.62 -32.09
C VAL A 680 17.00 -0.19 -31.89
N ASP A 681 17.51 -0.16 -30.65
CA ASP A 681 18.80 -0.79 -30.29
C ASP A 681 18.91 -2.27 -30.71
N VAL A 682 17.83 -3.04 -30.60
CA VAL A 682 17.81 -4.46 -31.00
C VAL A 682 17.99 -4.60 -32.51
N ALA A 683 17.37 -3.75 -33.32
CA ALA A 683 17.54 -3.77 -34.76
C ALA A 683 18.94 -3.30 -35.15
N ILE A 684 19.46 -2.28 -34.45
CA ILE A 684 20.86 -1.80 -34.66
C ILE A 684 21.83 -2.91 -34.36
N ASN A 685 21.67 -3.59 -33.25
CA ASN A 685 22.52 -4.73 -32.85
C ASN A 685 22.49 -5.87 -33.89
N ASN A 686 21.30 -6.31 -34.29
CA ASN A 686 21.16 -7.46 -35.17
C ASN A 686 21.63 -7.13 -36.59
N LEU A 687 21.32 -5.94 -37.11
CA LEU A 687 21.86 -5.51 -38.41
C LEU A 687 23.39 -5.39 -38.38
N SER A 688 23.93 -4.77 -37.31
CA SER A 688 25.39 -4.66 -37.14
C SER A 688 26.03 -6.04 -37.10
N SER A 689 25.53 -6.97 -36.29
CA SER A 689 26.04 -8.34 -36.19
C SER A 689 26.02 -9.03 -37.57
N LEU A 690 24.94 -8.92 -38.31
CA LEU A 690 24.79 -9.50 -39.65
C LEU A 690 25.78 -8.91 -40.68
N LEU A 691 25.99 -7.58 -40.63
CA LEU A 691 26.96 -6.90 -41.51
C LEU A 691 28.40 -7.24 -41.15
N LEU A 692 28.70 -7.46 -39.87
CA LEU A 692 30.05 -7.85 -39.41
C LEU A 692 30.43 -9.30 -39.76
N GLU A 693 29.46 -10.12 -40.16
CA GLU A 693 29.75 -11.45 -40.75
C GLU A 693 30.21 -11.41 -42.19
N SER A 694 30.02 -10.28 -42.91
CA SER A 694 30.42 -10.07 -44.29
C SER A 694 31.94 -9.81 -44.38
N ASP A 695 32.54 -10.19 -45.48
CA ASP A 695 33.92 -9.81 -45.85
C ASP A 695 33.97 -8.55 -46.71
N ASN A 696 32.83 -7.96 -47.05
CA ASN A 696 32.73 -6.71 -47.79
C ASN A 696 33.05 -5.52 -46.87
N GLN A 697 33.98 -4.68 -47.31
CA GLN A 697 34.46 -3.53 -46.52
C GLN A 697 33.36 -2.50 -46.27
N ASP A 698 32.41 -2.30 -47.21
CA ASP A 698 31.29 -1.39 -47.02
C ASP A 698 30.33 -1.90 -45.94
N ASP A 699 30.04 -3.20 -45.92
CA ASP A 699 29.24 -3.83 -44.89
C ASP A 699 29.93 -3.76 -43.51
N LEU A 700 31.25 -4.04 -43.46
CA LEU A 700 32.02 -3.91 -42.22
C LEU A 700 31.98 -2.46 -41.65
N GLY A 701 32.14 -1.46 -42.53
CA GLY A 701 32.10 -0.05 -42.14
C GLY A 701 30.72 0.37 -41.61
N LYS A 702 29.66 -0.08 -42.29
CA LYS A 702 28.29 0.15 -41.82
C LYS A 702 28.02 -0.57 -40.49
N GLY A 703 28.44 -1.82 -40.35
CA GLY A 703 28.31 -2.61 -39.14
C GLY A 703 28.99 -1.93 -37.95
N MET A 704 30.23 -1.45 -38.14
CA MET A 704 30.96 -0.70 -37.12
C MET A 704 30.21 0.60 -36.72
N THR A 705 29.71 1.36 -37.70
CA THR A 705 28.97 2.59 -37.45
C THR A 705 27.70 2.35 -36.61
N LEU A 706 27.00 1.25 -36.91
CA LEU A 706 25.82 0.84 -36.11
C LEU A 706 26.22 0.41 -34.72
N ALA A 707 27.25 -0.41 -34.55
CA ALA A 707 27.73 -0.88 -33.26
C ALA A 707 28.17 0.27 -32.34
N GLU A 708 28.76 1.33 -32.88
CA GLU A 708 29.17 2.54 -32.15
C GLU A 708 27.98 3.20 -31.45
N ARG A 709 26.78 3.11 -32.02
CA ARG A 709 25.57 3.73 -31.46
C ARG A 709 25.08 3.04 -30.18
N ILE A 710 25.46 1.79 -30.00
CA ILE A 710 25.02 0.98 -28.84
C ILE A 710 26.17 0.66 -27.87
N LYS A 711 27.34 1.29 -28.05
CA LYS A 711 28.55 1.01 -27.24
C LYS A 711 28.43 1.21 -25.74
N ASP A 712 27.60 2.19 -25.33
CA ASP A 712 27.41 2.57 -23.93
C ASP A 712 26.24 1.80 -23.27
N SER A 713 25.71 0.77 -23.93
CA SER A 713 24.63 -0.05 -23.41
C SER A 713 25.12 -1.04 -22.35
N ASP A 714 24.31 -1.22 -21.29
CA ASP A 714 24.57 -2.25 -20.27
C ASP A 714 24.19 -3.68 -20.75
N ASN A 715 23.59 -3.82 -21.94
CA ASN A 715 23.20 -5.12 -22.50
C ASN A 715 24.46 -5.89 -22.99
N PRO A 716 24.75 -7.09 -22.45
CA PRO A 716 25.95 -7.85 -22.81
C PRO A 716 26.01 -8.25 -24.27
N TYR A 717 24.90 -8.49 -24.94
CA TYR A 717 24.86 -8.78 -26.38
C TYR A 717 25.26 -7.57 -27.22
N PHE A 718 24.91 -6.36 -26.79
CA PHE A 718 25.27 -5.13 -27.49
C PHE A 718 26.74 -4.79 -27.26
N GLN A 719 27.24 -5.01 -26.04
CA GLN A 719 28.66 -4.88 -25.70
C GLN A 719 29.51 -5.86 -26.53
N ASP A 720 29.06 -7.12 -26.70
CA ASP A 720 29.71 -8.14 -27.53
C ASP A 720 29.76 -7.73 -29.01
N THR A 721 28.64 -7.26 -29.55
CA THR A 721 28.57 -6.78 -30.94
C THR A 721 29.50 -5.59 -31.17
N TYR A 722 29.58 -4.64 -30.23
CA TYR A 722 30.53 -3.53 -30.33
C TYR A 722 31.98 -3.98 -30.26
N ALA A 723 32.31 -4.85 -29.30
CA ALA A 723 33.66 -5.41 -29.18
C ALA A 723 34.07 -6.24 -30.41
N TRP A 724 33.12 -7.02 -30.95
CA TRP A 724 33.31 -7.74 -32.21
C TRP A 724 33.54 -6.82 -33.42
N ALA A 725 32.79 -5.73 -33.50
CA ALA A 725 32.96 -4.71 -34.55
C ALA A 725 34.36 -4.07 -34.51
N LEU A 726 34.92 -3.83 -33.31
CA LEU A 726 36.33 -3.38 -33.18
C LEU A 726 37.31 -4.41 -33.70
N VAL A 727 37.14 -5.68 -33.38
CA VAL A 727 38.00 -6.78 -33.90
C VAL A 727 37.95 -6.85 -35.41
N ARG A 728 36.72 -6.82 -36.00
CA ARG A 728 36.52 -6.92 -37.47
C ARG A 728 37.01 -5.67 -38.22
N SER A 729 37.05 -4.52 -37.57
CA SER A 729 37.58 -3.25 -38.15
C SER A 729 39.11 -3.10 -37.98
N GLY A 730 39.83 -4.15 -37.47
CA GLY A 730 41.27 -4.13 -37.27
C GLY A 730 41.74 -3.54 -35.94
N LYS A 731 40.85 -3.02 -35.10
CA LYS A 731 41.15 -2.53 -33.73
C LYS A 731 41.19 -3.69 -32.74
N VAL A 732 41.99 -4.72 -33.06
CA VAL A 732 41.97 -6.00 -32.32
C VAL A 732 42.26 -5.83 -30.83
N ALA A 733 43.24 -4.96 -30.45
CA ALA A 733 43.62 -4.76 -29.06
C ALA A 733 42.48 -4.15 -28.22
N GLU A 734 41.72 -3.22 -28.78
CA GLU A 734 40.58 -2.58 -28.10
C GLU A 734 39.43 -3.57 -27.93
N GLY A 735 39.07 -4.30 -28.99
CA GLY A 735 38.04 -5.33 -28.99
C GLY A 735 38.38 -6.47 -28.03
N LEU A 736 39.62 -6.92 -28.00
CA LEU A 736 40.12 -7.98 -27.12
C LEU A 736 39.90 -7.59 -25.64
N LYS A 737 40.31 -6.38 -25.27
CA LYS A 737 40.12 -5.88 -23.91
C LYS A 737 38.67 -5.92 -23.45
N LEU A 738 37.72 -5.42 -24.28
CA LEU A 738 36.30 -5.43 -23.96
C LEU A 738 35.73 -6.85 -23.85
N LEU A 739 36.15 -7.78 -24.72
CA LEU A 739 35.72 -9.18 -24.69
C LEU A 739 36.24 -9.90 -23.44
N GLU A 740 37.49 -9.62 -23.00
CA GLU A 740 38.05 -10.15 -21.75
C GLU A 740 37.28 -9.65 -20.52
N GLU A 741 36.91 -8.37 -20.49
CA GLU A 741 36.08 -7.81 -19.41
C GLU A 741 34.65 -8.42 -19.43
N LEU A 742 34.08 -8.62 -20.63
CA LEU A 742 32.73 -9.14 -20.82
C LEU A 742 32.64 -10.63 -20.45
N VAL A 743 33.62 -11.44 -20.81
CA VAL A 743 33.60 -12.87 -20.47
C VAL A 743 33.69 -13.14 -18.95
N ILE A 744 34.27 -12.19 -18.18
CA ILE A 744 34.30 -12.27 -16.73
C ILE A 744 32.92 -12.00 -16.16
N LYS A 745 32.21 -11.00 -16.72
CA LYS A 745 30.84 -10.62 -16.29
C LYS A 745 29.83 -11.70 -16.74
N GLU A 746 29.96 -12.20 -17.93
CA GLU A 746 29.03 -13.12 -18.59
C GLU A 746 29.70 -14.42 -19.06
N PRO A 747 30.21 -15.26 -18.15
CA PRO A 747 31.01 -16.42 -18.48
C PRO A 747 30.26 -17.54 -19.23
N LYS A 748 28.93 -17.43 -19.33
CA LYS A 748 28.05 -18.46 -19.91
C LYS A 748 27.55 -18.12 -21.31
N LEU A 749 28.00 -17.01 -21.93
CA LEU A 749 27.63 -16.64 -23.30
C LEU A 749 28.64 -17.27 -24.31
N PRO A 750 28.20 -18.22 -25.13
CA PRO A 750 29.07 -18.85 -26.09
C PRO A 750 29.56 -17.90 -27.19
N GLU A 751 28.74 -16.91 -27.59
CA GLU A 751 29.08 -15.90 -28.58
C GLU A 751 30.27 -15.05 -28.12
N VAL A 752 30.28 -14.57 -26.88
CA VAL A 752 31.40 -13.78 -26.34
C VAL A 752 32.71 -14.56 -26.37
N ARG A 753 32.65 -15.84 -25.96
CA ARG A 753 33.85 -16.71 -26.01
C ARG A 753 34.33 -17.01 -27.44
N TYR A 754 33.40 -17.14 -28.37
CA TYR A 754 33.73 -17.31 -29.79
C TYR A 754 34.45 -16.06 -30.33
N HIS A 755 33.92 -14.87 -30.10
CA HIS A 755 34.52 -13.59 -30.51
C HIS A 755 35.86 -13.37 -29.83
N LEU A 756 35.97 -13.70 -28.53
CA LEU A 756 37.23 -13.64 -27.78
C LEU A 756 38.30 -14.62 -28.37
N GLY A 757 37.90 -15.83 -28.72
CA GLY A 757 38.76 -16.79 -29.36
C GLY A 757 39.36 -16.31 -30.71
N ILE A 758 38.49 -15.66 -31.52
CA ILE A 758 38.95 -15.04 -32.80
C ILE A 758 39.85 -13.85 -32.52
N ALA A 759 39.55 -13.01 -31.56
CA ALA A 759 40.36 -11.85 -31.18
C ALA A 759 41.79 -12.29 -30.75
N HIS A 760 41.86 -13.34 -29.91
CA HIS A 760 43.17 -13.94 -29.54
C HIS A 760 43.92 -14.54 -30.75
N PHE A 761 43.19 -15.16 -31.68
CA PHE A 761 43.84 -15.68 -32.90
C PHE A 761 44.47 -14.55 -33.72
N HIS A 762 43.75 -13.46 -33.94
CA HIS A 762 44.24 -12.27 -34.63
C HIS A 762 45.38 -11.55 -33.91
N SER A 763 45.43 -11.64 -32.57
CA SER A 763 46.54 -11.11 -31.76
C SER A 763 47.76 -12.05 -31.70
N GLY A 764 47.72 -13.23 -32.35
CA GLY A 764 48.80 -14.23 -32.36
C GLY A 764 48.77 -15.19 -31.19
N ASN A 765 47.83 -15.10 -30.27
CA ASN A 765 47.74 -15.97 -29.08
C ASN A 765 46.97 -17.26 -29.36
N LYS A 766 47.53 -18.12 -30.21
CA LYS A 766 46.89 -19.37 -30.72
C LYS A 766 46.40 -20.30 -29.60
N ALA A 767 47.16 -20.44 -28.51
CA ALA A 767 46.80 -21.32 -27.41
C ALA A 767 45.54 -20.88 -26.68
N THR A 768 45.41 -19.58 -26.38
CA THR A 768 44.22 -18.99 -25.76
C THR A 768 43.03 -19.03 -26.71
N ALA A 769 43.27 -18.79 -28.02
CA ALA A 769 42.23 -18.89 -29.04
C ALA A 769 41.59 -20.29 -29.05
N VAL A 770 42.42 -21.36 -29.08
CA VAL A 770 41.94 -22.76 -28.98
C VAL A 770 41.12 -23.01 -27.71
N SER A 771 41.59 -22.49 -26.57
CA SER A 771 40.89 -22.66 -25.30
C SER A 771 39.50 -22.02 -25.32
N GLU A 772 39.37 -20.78 -25.76
CA GLU A 772 38.11 -20.04 -25.80
C GLU A 772 37.12 -20.63 -26.84
N LEU A 773 37.60 -21.02 -28.03
CA LEU A 773 36.76 -21.69 -29.02
C LEU A 773 36.22 -23.04 -28.53
N LYS A 774 37.01 -23.84 -27.82
CA LYS A 774 36.55 -25.09 -27.19
C LYS A 774 35.46 -24.80 -26.12
N GLN A 775 35.67 -23.79 -25.31
CA GLN A 775 34.68 -23.40 -24.28
C GLN A 775 33.37 -22.91 -24.89
N ALA A 776 33.43 -22.10 -25.96
CA ALA A 776 32.24 -21.65 -26.69
C ALA A 776 31.41 -22.83 -27.22
N ILE A 777 32.05 -23.79 -27.86
CA ILE A 777 31.40 -25.00 -28.41
C ILE A 777 30.81 -25.83 -27.25
N ALA A 778 31.56 -26.06 -26.17
CA ALA A 778 31.10 -26.84 -25.05
C ALA A 778 29.93 -26.20 -24.31
N LEU A 779 29.87 -24.86 -24.23
CA LEU A 779 28.75 -24.12 -23.68
C LEU A 779 27.49 -24.26 -24.56
N SER A 780 27.64 -24.11 -25.87
CA SER A 780 26.56 -24.30 -26.85
C SER A 780 25.94 -25.70 -26.74
N ASP A 781 26.78 -26.74 -26.68
CA ASP A 781 26.34 -28.13 -26.57
C ASP A 781 25.59 -28.40 -25.24
N ARG A 782 26.09 -27.83 -24.12
CA ARG A 782 25.43 -27.95 -22.82
C ARG A 782 24.05 -27.22 -22.79
N GLN A 783 23.98 -26.09 -23.44
CA GLN A 783 22.74 -25.29 -23.52
C GLN A 783 21.76 -25.82 -24.56
N LYS A 784 22.18 -26.77 -25.40
CA LYS A 784 21.43 -27.30 -26.55
C LYS A 784 20.93 -26.17 -27.48
N LYS A 785 21.70 -25.10 -27.57
CA LYS A 785 21.39 -23.90 -28.36
C LYS A 785 22.64 -23.50 -29.13
N GLY A 786 22.57 -23.53 -30.48
CA GLY A 786 23.64 -23.05 -31.33
C GLY A 786 23.87 -21.55 -31.23
N PHE A 787 25.04 -21.08 -31.63
CA PHE A 787 25.37 -19.66 -31.76
C PHE A 787 25.83 -19.34 -33.19
N SER A 788 25.66 -18.06 -33.56
CA SER A 788 26.16 -17.59 -34.87
C SER A 788 27.68 -17.75 -34.95
N GLY A 789 28.19 -18.37 -36.02
CA GLY A 789 29.62 -18.71 -36.17
C GLY A 789 30.07 -20.03 -35.55
N GLN A 790 29.18 -20.87 -34.99
CA GLN A 790 29.56 -22.14 -34.37
C GLN A 790 30.31 -23.11 -35.37
N ASP A 791 29.85 -23.15 -36.61
CA ASP A 791 30.53 -23.99 -37.63
C ASP A 791 31.89 -23.42 -38.03
N LEU A 792 32.02 -22.09 -38.07
CA LEU A 792 33.29 -21.43 -38.29
C LEU A 792 34.25 -21.67 -37.11
N ALA A 793 33.75 -21.58 -35.87
CA ALA A 793 34.53 -21.91 -34.67
C ALA A 793 35.10 -23.33 -34.72
N LYS A 794 34.29 -24.32 -35.15
CA LYS A 794 34.74 -25.71 -35.32
C LYS A 794 35.80 -25.84 -36.40
N LYS A 795 35.66 -25.19 -37.57
CA LYS A 795 36.65 -25.20 -38.68
C LYS A 795 37.94 -24.54 -38.21
N MET A 796 37.90 -23.35 -37.64
CA MET A 796 39.08 -22.64 -37.13
C MET A 796 39.83 -23.46 -36.08
N LEU A 797 39.11 -24.10 -35.16
CA LEU A 797 39.72 -24.96 -34.14
C LEU A 797 40.57 -26.06 -34.78
N ILE A 798 40.08 -26.77 -35.82
CA ILE A 798 40.80 -27.80 -36.56
C ILE A 798 42.04 -27.22 -37.26
N GLU A 799 41.91 -26.07 -37.93
CA GLU A 799 43.00 -25.38 -38.64
C GLU A 799 44.10 -24.93 -37.68
N ILE A 800 43.76 -24.34 -36.55
CA ILE A 800 44.73 -23.88 -35.54
C ILE A 800 45.48 -25.09 -34.95
N GLU A 801 44.75 -26.15 -34.55
CA GLU A 801 45.38 -27.38 -34.01
C GLU A 801 46.32 -28.04 -34.99
N HIS A 802 45.99 -28.10 -36.29
CA HIS A 802 46.87 -28.57 -37.30
C HIS A 802 48.11 -27.68 -37.55
N SER A 803 47.99 -26.37 -37.30
CA SER A 803 49.09 -25.41 -37.43
C SER A 803 50.06 -25.40 -36.25
N VAL A 804 49.63 -25.89 -35.11
CA VAL A 804 50.44 -25.99 -33.87
C VAL A 804 51.20 -27.32 -33.81
N THR A 805 50.75 -28.36 -34.52
CA THR A 805 51.35 -29.68 -34.55
C THR A 805 52.39 -29.82 -35.68
N LYS A 806 52.57 -28.84 -36.59
CA LYS A 806 53.67 -28.68 -37.53
C LYS A 806 54.69 -27.68 -36.97
#